data_5042b7edaecab1770e3a9ba4568821e4
#
_entry.id   5042b7edaecab1770e3a9ba4568821e4
#
_cell.length_a   1.000
_cell.length_b   1.000
_cell.length_c   1.000
_cell.angle_alpha   90.00
_cell.angle_beta   90.00
_cell.angle_gamma   90.00
#
_symmetry.space_group_name_H-M   'P 1'
#
loop_
_entity.id
_entity.type
_entity.pdbx_description
1 polymer ?
#
loop_
_entity_poly.entity_id
_entity_poly.type
_entity_poly.pdbx_seq_one_letter_code
_entity_poly.pdbx_strand_id
1 'polypeptide(L)'
;MKVKNIEFQFAESAGKIHTNSLRSLIEIIPGQYYNQKKIRNSLQNLYNVGYFSDIEAKVVILSKELLKVIFKLRSRPKINKIAVNYVSGIGSGDLRKAIHSIRENVFLDREGVLKSVEEIRVFMNSRGFFNPIIRHTIKIDGLKARVSFNIEKGEVTKLNRIFVKGDDKGILKKENEIFKLNNYIPHIFSENMVMIEKELKDIGYFFPQIKVKEVFLNKFKTLANVYLELNPGFKYTINIIGIKKKFSFVTDIWRKKVFEKWAERESRARIMVYLRNSGFLNAEVNSEIKTEKEEKFIIFNVKKNERFVLGKIAFEGNRLISSKILRDVITVDDLIFNRIFHLRINSIRVDSEVLKWFYYYKGFPFVKIRTALEFKKRTVNLKYLINEGEKFIVDSVLFKGNELVKTPILNSILKTRSSDPFVQRKLNKDLEELRSYYYRKGFENIKIDSEVTPGKNKSILINIDEGSHYKFGELIIIGASRDQTRLLKKLFPLKGGEDFNRMKIESFKNEIDRSSIFSEIKIQKILNNKTYNILLATEQNTSKYLGFGIGYEERTGIRFTFEYQKKNFLRTYSTFSALVQVGLKERRGEISYETPYVFGSKVSSSLKIWEENELYRSYKFNRYGISESLVKKLTNDSYILSSLSWYRTKLLDLSVSSGGIDIVDVPYDITALNFSFVRDKRDDPFLPTKGSFFSTDVKFAMPILRSDFSFLRFRWGYQKNTRFFKNGIFSFSVRNGFATNDVPITERFFGGGSTTFRGTRNDKLGSLDSETGEPYGGNALLLFNLEATFPLNLIPVQDLYYAVFADFGNIYRYADEISIGNIQKAIGLGLRLKSSIGVLSFDIAYNIERRESVSPIAFHIGIGNVF
;
A
#
# COMPACT_ATOMS: atom_id res chain seq x y z
N MET A 1 0.06 -60.51 -2.83
CA MET A 1 0.23 -60.17 -4.27
C MET A 1 1.05 -58.94 -4.43
N LYS A 2 2.00 -58.93 -5.37
CA LYS A 2 2.80 -57.70 -5.70
C LYS A 2 2.08 -56.83 -6.71
N VAL A 3 2.21 -55.54 -6.61
CA VAL A 3 1.65 -54.56 -7.55
C VAL A 3 2.55 -54.51 -8.80
N LYS A 4 2.06 -55.04 -9.95
CA LYS A 4 2.79 -55.03 -11.22
C LYS A 4 2.79 -53.65 -11.86
N ASN A 5 1.62 -52.97 -11.91
CA ASN A 5 1.43 -51.70 -12.57
C ASN A 5 0.35 -50.84 -11.89
N ILE A 6 0.49 -49.53 -12.05
CA ILE A 6 -0.48 -48.57 -11.59
C ILE A 6 -0.89 -47.69 -12.77
N GLU A 7 -2.19 -47.57 -12.98
CA GLU A 7 -2.78 -46.82 -14.09
C GLU A 7 -3.76 -45.78 -13.61
N PHE A 8 -3.77 -44.63 -14.27
CA PHE A 8 -4.77 -43.60 -14.06
C PHE A 8 -5.72 -43.56 -15.25
N GLN A 9 -7.00 -43.73 -15.01
CA GLN A 9 -8.06 -43.60 -15.97
C GLN A 9 -8.92 -42.39 -15.68
N PHE A 10 -9.04 -41.49 -16.65
CA PHE A 10 -9.89 -40.29 -16.52
C PHE A 10 -11.24 -40.58 -17.20
N ALA A 11 -12.34 -40.31 -16.48
CA ALA A 11 -13.69 -40.51 -16.96
C ALA A 11 -14.07 -39.60 -18.15
N GLU A 12 -13.39 -38.45 -18.27
CA GLU A 12 -13.54 -37.47 -19.36
C GLU A 12 -12.13 -37.00 -19.76
N SER A 13 -12.00 -36.35 -20.93
CA SER A 13 -10.71 -35.77 -21.34
C SER A 13 -10.25 -34.74 -20.32
N ALA A 14 -9.55 -35.22 -19.31
CA ALA A 14 -8.96 -34.40 -18.26
C ALA A 14 -8.02 -33.40 -18.92
N GLY A 15 -8.36 -32.13 -18.85
CA GLY A 15 -7.46 -31.07 -19.31
C GLY A 15 -6.09 -31.27 -18.66
N LYS A 16 -5.10 -31.68 -19.49
CA LYS A 16 -3.65 -31.68 -19.26
C LYS A 16 -3.12 -31.85 -17.82
N ILE A 17 -3.71 -32.77 -17.04
CA ILE A 17 -3.08 -33.22 -15.80
C ILE A 17 -2.05 -34.28 -16.21
N HIS A 18 -0.76 -33.99 -16.03
CA HIS A 18 0.29 -34.94 -16.31
C HIS A 18 0.19 -36.12 -15.32
N THR A 19 -0.03 -37.36 -15.84
CA THR A 19 -0.11 -38.59 -15.05
C THR A 19 1.12 -38.78 -14.15
N ASN A 20 2.29 -38.35 -14.57
CA ASN A 20 3.50 -38.35 -13.76
C ASN A 20 3.37 -37.49 -12.46
N SER A 21 2.63 -36.41 -12.51
CA SER A 21 2.38 -35.56 -11.30
C SER A 21 1.40 -36.23 -10.33
N LEU A 22 0.55 -37.12 -10.80
CA LEU A 22 -0.36 -37.89 -9.93
C LEU A 22 0.33 -39.08 -9.26
N ARG A 23 1.40 -39.59 -9.89
CA ARG A 23 2.17 -40.70 -9.30
C ARG A 23 2.83 -40.34 -7.98
N SER A 24 3.25 -39.08 -7.83
CA SER A 24 3.83 -38.62 -6.57
C SER A 24 2.82 -38.42 -5.42
N LEU A 25 1.52 -38.44 -5.73
CA LEU A 25 0.44 -38.37 -4.73
C LEU A 25 0.05 -39.74 -4.18
N ILE A 26 0.51 -40.82 -4.81
CA ILE A 26 0.17 -42.19 -4.40
C ILE A 26 1.33 -42.84 -3.66
N GLU A 27 0.99 -43.56 -2.57
CA GLU A 27 1.97 -44.22 -1.70
C GLU A 27 2.32 -45.63 -2.22
N ILE A 28 1.61 -46.14 -3.23
CA ILE A 28 1.83 -47.44 -3.81
C ILE A 28 2.91 -47.33 -4.88
N ILE A 29 3.84 -48.29 -4.88
CA ILE A 29 4.94 -48.35 -5.82
C ILE A 29 4.90 -49.71 -6.52
N PRO A 30 5.06 -49.77 -7.87
CA PRO A 30 5.22 -51.04 -8.56
C PRO A 30 6.35 -51.86 -7.96
N GLY A 31 6.14 -53.18 -7.82
CA GLY A 31 7.06 -54.11 -7.18
C GLY A 31 6.83 -54.39 -5.68
N GLN A 32 6.10 -53.52 -4.98
CA GLN A 32 5.75 -53.70 -3.57
C GLN A 32 4.52 -54.59 -3.39
N TYR A 33 4.38 -55.19 -2.20
CA TYR A 33 3.18 -55.91 -1.83
C TYR A 33 1.96 -54.99 -1.67
N TYR A 34 0.80 -55.48 -2.11
CA TYR A 34 -0.47 -54.79 -1.94
C TYR A 34 -0.74 -54.42 -0.48
N ASN A 35 -1.09 -53.17 -0.24
CA ASN A 35 -1.43 -52.67 1.08
C ASN A 35 -2.65 -51.71 0.98
N GLN A 36 -3.76 -52.14 1.61
CA GLN A 36 -5.01 -51.41 1.57
C GLN A 36 -4.93 -50.03 2.24
N LYS A 37 -4.11 -49.89 3.32
CA LYS A 37 -3.89 -48.61 4.00
C LYS A 37 -3.21 -47.59 3.07
N LYS A 38 -2.22 -48.05 2.28
CA LYS A 38 -1.54 -47.21 1.29
C LYS A 38 -2.49 -46.76 0.14
N ILE A 39 -3.45 -47.62 -0.27
CA ILE A 39 -4.49 -47.23 -1.23
C ILE A 39 -5.38 -46.14 -0.64
N ARG A 40 -5.85 -46.33 0.60
CA ARG A 40 -6.70 -45.35 1.29
C ARG A 40 -5.99 -43.99 1.40
N ASN A 41 -4.74 -43.98 1.82
CA ASN A 41 -3.94 -42.77 1.92
C ASN A 41 -3.76 -42.07 0.53
N SER A 42 -3.51 -42.89 -0.50
CA SER A 42 -3.40 -42.40 -1.88
C SER A 42 -4.71 -41.77 -2.38
N LEU A 43 -5.85 -42.39 -2.10
CA LEU A 43 -7.18 -41.82 -2.39
C LEU A 43 -7.39 -40.49 -1.64
N GLN A 44 -7.02 -40.43 -0.36
CA GLN A 44 -7.13 -39.24 0.47
C GLN A 44 -6.22 -38.11 -0.09
N ASN A 45 -5.00 -38.45 -0.44
CA ASN A 45 -4.07 -37.46 -1.06
C ASN A 45 -4.62 -36.92 -2.37
N LEU A 46 -5.15 -37.78 -3.25
CA LEU A 46 -5.78 -37.37 -4.50
C LEU A 46 -7.05 -36.52 -4.27
N TYR A 47 -7.86 -36.86 -3.25
CA TYR A 47 -9.06 -36.11 -2.89
C TYR A 47 -8.72 -34.72 -2.34
N ASN A 48 -7.72 -34.64 -1.46
CA ASN A 48 -7.28 -33.39 -0.83
C ASN A 48 -6.77 -32.35 -1.84
N VAL A 49 -6.39 -32.77 -3.04
CA VAL A 49 -6.03 -31.86 -4.14
C VAL A 49 -7.22 -31.00 -4.58
N GLY A 50 -8.47 -31.46 -4.34
CA GLY A 50 -9.69 -30.71 -4.63
C GLY A 50 -10.07 -30.63 -6.14
N TYR A 51 -9.30 -31.29 -7.00
CA TYR A 51 -9.51 -31.27 -8.47
C TYR A 51 -10.50 -32.31 -8.97
N PHE A 52 -10.76 -33.36 -8.18
CA PHE A 52 -11.59 -34.48 -8.57
C PHE A 52 -12.91 -34.45 -7.83
N SER A 53 -14.01 -34.72 -8.53
CA SER A 53 -15.34 -34.85 -7.96
C SER A 53 -15.59 -36.27 -7.43
N ASP A 54 -14.88 -37.23 -8.02
CA ASP A 54 -15.01 -38.65 -7.67
C ASP A 54 -13.70 -39.35 -7.97
N ILE A 55 -13.30 -40.27 -7.05
CA ILE A 55 -12.04 -41.00 -7.12
C ILE A 55 -12.32 -42.45 -6.66
N GLU A 56 -12.08 -43.38 -7.57
CA GLU A 56 -12.23 -44.81 -7.30
C GLU A 56 -10.91 -45.53 -7.56
N ALA A 57 -10.53 -46.45 -6.67
CA ALA A 57 -9.42 -47.36 -6.91
C ALA A 57 -9.95 -48.78 -7.16
N LYS A 58 -9.65 -49.35 -8.36
CA LYS A 58 -9.92 -50.71 -8.72
C LYS A 58 -8.67 -51.56 -8.67
N VAL A 59 -8.76 -52.71 -8.06
CA VAL A 59 -7.69 -53.71 -8.05
C VAL A 59 -8.05 -54.80 -9.01
N VAL A 60 -7.20 -55.09 -9.96
CA VAL A 60 -7.36 -56.13 -10.98
C VAL A 60 -6.28 -57.21 -10.72
N ILE A 61 -6.70 -58.42 -10.45
CA ILE A 61 -5.81 -59.55 -10.27
C ILE A 61 -5.35 -60.02 -11.63
N LEU A 62 -4.06 -60.05 -11.86
CA LEU A 62 -3.46 -60.49 -13.15
C LEU A 62 -3.00 -61.94 -13.07
N SER A 63 -2.54 -62.40 -11.89
CA SER A 63 -2.13 -63.78 -11.63
C SER A 63 -2.16 -64.03 -10.13
N LYS A 64 -1.88 -65.26 -9.68
CA LYS A 64 -1.82 -65.63 -8.24
C LYS A 64 -0.85 -64.76 -7.43
N GLU A 65 0.15 -64.10 -8.05
CA GLU A 65 1.17 -63.32 -7.38
C GLU A 65 1.14 -61.82 -7.76
N LEU A 66 0.47 -61.47 -8.82
CA LEU A 66 0.52 -60.11 -9.42
C LEU A 66 -0.86 -59.47 -9.55
N LEU A 67 -0.95 -58.21 -9.22
CA LEU A 67 -2.12 -57.35 -9.39
C LEU A 67 -1.79 -55.99 -10.05
N LYS A 68 -2.81 -55.35 -10.59
CA LYS A 68 -2.79 -54.01 -11.14
C LYS A 68 -3.74 -53.12 -10.36
N VAL A 69 -3.33 -51.93 -10.04
CA VAL A 69 -4.18 -50.91 -9.41
C VAL A 69 -4.53 -49.84 -10.41
N ILE A 70 -5.82 -49.57 -10.57
CA ILE A 70 -6.36 -48.57 -11.49
C ILE A 70 -7.06 -47.49 -10.68
N PHE A 71 -6.56 -46.26 -10.71
CA PHE A 71 -7.24 -45.11 -10.15
C PHE A 71 -8.12 -44.45 -11.24
N LYS A 72 -9.44 -44.53 -11.05
CA LYS A 72 -10.41 -43.85 -11.88
C LYS A 72 -10.68 -42.46 -11.29
N LEU A 73 -10.48 -41.43 -12.08
CA LEU A 73 -10.53 -40.03 -11.66
C LEU A 73 -11.58 -39.30 -12.51
N ARG A 74 -12.54 -38.64 -11.85
CA ARG A 74 -13.47 -37.71 -12.50
C ARG A 74 -13.11 -36.30 -12.10
N SER A 75 -12.73 -35.46 -13.06
CA SER A 75 -12.35 -34.09 -12.81
C SER A 75 -13.55 -33.23 -12.43
N ARG A 76 -13.37 -32.26 -11.53
CA ARG A 76 -14.39 -31.25 -11.22
C ARG A 76 -14.48 -30.23 -12.35
N PRO A 77 -15.68 -29.94 -12.88
CA PRO A 77 -15.86 -28.87 -13.85
C PRO A 77 -15.64 -27.52 -13.18
N LYS A 78 -15.07 -26.55 -13.93
CA LYS A 78 -14.97 -25.16 -13.50
C LYS A 78 -16.13 -24.34 -14.03
N ILE A 79 -16.62 -23.40 -13.22
CA ILE A 79 -17.63 -22.43 -13.64
C ILE A 79 -16.98 -21.50 -14.65
N ASN A 80 -17.32 -21.63 -15.93
CA ASN A 80 -16.80 -20.75 -16.97
C ASN A 80 -17.65 -19.50 -17.18
N LYS A 81 -18.92 -19.55 -16.78
CA LYS A 81 -19.85 -18.41 -16.89
C LYS A 81 -20.95 -18.49 -15.84
N ILE A 82 -21.20 -17.39 -15.17
CA ILE A 82 -22.39 -17.16 -14.35
C ILE A 82 -23.28 -16.22 -15.14
N ALA A 83 -24.45 -16.72 -15.57
CA ALA A 83 -25.43 -15.94 -16.31
C ALA A 83 -26.62 -15.61 -15.38
N VAL A 84 -27.02 -14.36 -15.40
CA VAL A 84 -28.26 -13.90 -14.75
C VAL A 84 -29.10 -13.26 -15.85
N ASN A 85 -30.39 -13.65 -15.96
CA ASN A 85 -31.28 -13.03 -16.92
C ASN A 85 -31.50 -11.54 -16.63
N TYR A 86 -31.88 -10.80 -17.64
CA TYR A 86 -32.25 -9.39 -17.44
C TYR A 86 -33.55 -9.31 -16.63
N VAL A 87 -33.52 -8.49 -15.58
CA VAL A 87 -34.69 -8.16 -14.75
C VAL A 87 -34.96 -6.66 -14.88
N SER A 88 -36.11 -6.31 -15.43
CA SER A 88 -36.48 -4.89 -15.66
C SER A 88 -36.35 -4.06 -14.37
N GLY A 89 -35.61 -2.97 -14.42
CA GLY A 89 -35.35 -2.07 -13.30
C GLY A 89 -34.26 -2.53 -12.30
N ILE A 90 -33.59 -3.66 -12.58
CA ILE A 90 -32.48 -4.15 -11.76
C ILE A 90 -31.30 -4.49 -12.68
N GLY A 91 -30.15 -3.87 -12.44
CA GLY A 91 -28.97 -4.11 -13.23
C GLY A 91 -28.46 -5.55 -13.06
N SER A 92 -28.19 -6.24 -14.18
CA SER A 92 -27.60 -7.59 -14.15
C SER A 92 -26.24 -7.62 -13.44
N GLY A 93 -25.50 -6.50 -13.44
CA GLY A 93 -24.28 -6.31 -12.71
C GLY A 93 -24.46 -6.32 -11.20
N ASP A 94 -25.55 -5.72 -10.70
CA ASP A 94 -25.85 -5.66 -9.27
C ASP A 94 -26.32 -7.03 -8.75
N LEU A 95 -27.13 -7.74 -9.54
CA LEU A 95 -27.48 -9.14 -9.25
C LEU A 95 -26.25 -10.05 -9.18
N ARG A 96 -25.29 -9.86 -10.08
CA ARG A 96 -24.03 -10.63 -10.05
C ARG A 96 -23.17 -10.28 -8.83
N LYS A 97 -23.14 -9.02 -8.42
CA LYS A 97 -22.43 -8.59 -7.20
C LYS A 97 -23.05 -9.17 -5.93
N ALA A 98 -24.35 -9.45 -5.93
CA ALA A 98 -25.03 -10.08 -4.82
C ALA A 98 -24.65 -11.57 -4.64
N ILE A 99 -24.09 -12.21 -5.67
CA ILE A 99 -23.65 -13.61 -5.63
C ILE A 99 -22.22 -13.66 -5.09
N HIS A 100 -22.05 -14.21 -3.88
CA HIS A 100 -20.74 -14.33 -3.21
C HIS A 100 -20.26 -15.77 -3.10
N SER A 101 -21.20 -16.73 -3.05
CA SER A 101 -20.91 -18.16 -2.80
C SER A 101 -20.29 -18.88 -3.99
N ILE A 102 -20.43 -18.35 -5.22
CA ILE A 102 -19.79 -18.91 -6.42
C ILE A 102 -19.09 -17.81 -7.23
N ARG A 103 -18.04 -18.19 -7.98
CA ARG A 103 -17.32 -17.29 -8.88
C ARG A 103 -16.94 -17.98 -10.17
N GLU A 104 -16.78 -17.20 -11.25
CA GLU A 104 -16.26 -17.73 -12.52
C GLU A 104 -14.79 -18.15 -12.35
N ASN A 105 -14.38 -19.20 -13.09
CA ASN A 105 -13.09 -19.85 -13.05
C ASN A 105 -12.78 -20.68 -11.79
N VAL A 106 -13.72 -20.81 -10.85
CA VAL A 106 -13.62 -21.69 -9.67
C VAL A 106 -14.30 -23.02 -9.95
N PHE A 107 -13.92 -24.08 -9.26
CA PHE A 107 -14.60 -25.37 -9.35
C PHE A 107 -16.07 -25.28 -8.94
N LEU A 108 -16.92 -25.98 -9.70
CA LEU A 108 -18.36 -26.01 -9.42
C LEU A 108 -18.62 -26.61 -8.03
N ASP A 109 -19.25 -25.81 -7.19
CA ASP A 109 -19.81 -26.21 -5.92
C ASP A 109 -21.34 -26.11 -5.99
N ARG A 110 -22.03 -27.23 -5.91
CA ARG A 110 -23.50 -27.28 -5.97
C ARG A 110 -24.14 -26.65 -4.76
N GLU A 111 -23.54 -26.81 -3.57
CA GLU A 111 -24.03 -26.16 -2.35
C GLU A 111 -23.88 -24.64 -2.46
N GLY A 112 -22.74 -24.14 -2.98
CA GLY A 112 -22.54 -22.73 -3.27
C GLY A 112 -23.56 -22.17 -4.26
N VAL A 113 -24.01 -22.97 -5.26
CA VAL A 113 -25.09 -22.53 -6.17
C VAL A 113 -26.43 -22.38 -5.43
N LEU A 114 -26.77 -23.28 -4.51
CA LEU A 114 -27.99 -23.16 -3.68
C LEU A 114 -27.90 -21.95 -2.76
N LYS A 115 -26.77 -21.72 -2.11
CA LYS A 115 -26.53 -20.51 -1.31
C LYS A 115 -26.69 -19.24 -2.15
N SER A 116 -26.25 -19.25 -3.40
CA SER A 116 -26.40 -18.12 -4.31
C SER A 116 -27.85 -17.81 -4.64
N VAL A 117 -28.75 -18.79 -4.66
CA VAL A 117 -30.20 -18.57 -4.81
C VAL A 117 -30.74 -17.75 -3.63
N GLU A 118 -30.33 -18.07 -2.39
CA GLU A 118 -30.72 -17.32 -1.21
C GLU A 118 -30.10 -15.93 -1.16
N GLU A 119 -28.86 -15.78 -1.59
CA GLU A 119 -28.21 -14.46 -1.73
C GLU A 119 -28.99 -13.56 -2.68
N ILE A 120 -29.40 -14.08 -3.84
CA ILE A 120 -30.27 -13.37 -4.79
C ILE A 120 -31.62 -13.05 -4.18
N ARG A 121 -32.23 -13.97 -3.44
CA ARG A 121 -33.52 -13.76 -2.76
C ARG A 121 -33.43 -12.62 -1.74
N VAL A 122 -32.41 -12.62 -0.91
CA VAL A 122 -32.15 -11.55 0.08
C VAL A 122 -31.97 -10.21 -0.62
N PHE A 123 -31.21 -10.18 -1.73
CA PHE A 123 -31.04 -8.98 -2.54
C PHE A 123 -32.37 -8.48 -3.13
N MET A 124 -33.19 -9.38 -3.69
CA MET A 124 -34.50 -9.02 -4.24
C MET A 124 -35.45 -8.49 -3.17
N ASN A 125 -35.47 -9.14 -2.00
CA ASN A 125 -36.27 -8.67 -0.86
C ASN A 125 -35.82 -7.26 -0.41
N SER A 126 -34.53 -6.98 -0.39
CA SER A 126 -34.01 -5.64 -0.05
C SER A 126 -34.44 -4.56 -1.03
N ARG A 127 -34.78 -4.95 -2.26
CA ARG A 127 -35.31 -4.08 -3.33
C ARG A 127 -36.85 -4.02 -3.40
N GLY A 128 -37.54 -4.64 -2.43
CA GLY A 128 -38.99 -4.63 -2.32
C GLY A 128 -39.73 -5.73 -3.08
N PHE A 129 -39.01 -6.73 -3.58
CA PHE A 129 -39.60 -7.88 -4.26
C PHE A 129 -39.59 -9.08 -3.31
N PHE A 130 -40.70 -9.34 -2.59
CA PHE A 130 -40.75 -10.36 -1.53
C PHE A 130 -41.21 -11.74 -1.99
N ASN A 131 -41.61 -11.88 -3.26
CA ASN A 131 -42.04 -13.14 -3.87
C ASN A 131 -41.27 -13.43 -5.16
N PRO A 132 -39.94 -13.31 -5.20
CA PRO A 132 -39.20 -13.64 -6.41
C PRO A 132 -39.17 -15.15 -6.62
N ILE A 133 -39.43 -15.57 -7.85
CA ILE A 133 -39.20 -16.97 -8.27
C ILE A 133 -37.80 -17.05 -8.87
N ILE A 134 -36.92 -17.79 -8.23
CA ILE A 134 -35.52 -17.93 -8.65
C ILE A 134 -35.29 -19.40 -9.00
N ARG A 135 -35.04 -19.65 -10.26
CA ARG A 135 -34.69 -21.00 -10.79
C ARG A 135 -33.24 -20.96 -11.22
N HIS A 136 -32.49 -22.00 -10.94
CA HIS A 136 -31.12 -22.14 -11.43
C HIS A 136 -30.98 -23.35 -12.34
N THR A 137 -30.05 -23.27 -13.28
CA THR A 137 -29.69 -24.40 -14.17
C THR A 137 -28.18 -24.50 -14.25
N ILE A 138 -27.67 -25.72 -14.20
CA ILE A 138 -26.26 -26.03 -14.34
C ILE A 138 -26.11 -26.85 -15.60
N LYS A 139 -25.45 -26.29 -16.61
CA LYS A 139 -25.06 -27.01 -17.84
C LYS A 139 -23.57 -27.31 -17.77
N ILE A 140 -23.21 -28.59 -17.85
CA ILE A 140 -21.83 -29.08 -17.84
C ILE A 140 -21.50 -29.56 -19.23
N ASP A 141 -20.40 -29.03 -19.78
CA ASP A 141 -19.82 -29.42 -21.06
C ASP A 141 -18.33 -29.72 -20.80
N GLY A 142 -18.00 -31.00 -20.69
CA GLY A 142 -16.69 -31.49 -20.28
C GLY A 142 -16.25 -30.90 -18.95
N LEU A 143 -15.16 -30.15 -18.95
CA LEU A 143 -14.60 -29.49 -17.75
C LEU A 143 -15.15 -28.07 -17.49
N LYS A 144 -16.14 -27.61 -18.26
CA LYS A 144 -16.74 -26.30 -18.12
C LYS A 144 -18.17 -26.43 -17.62
N ALA A 145 -18.53 -25.61 -16.64
CA ALA A 145 -19.87 -25.48 -16.12
C ALA A 145 -20.39 -24.07 -16.38
N ARG A 146 -21.60 -23.97 -16.89
CA ARG A 146 -22.36 -22.72 -16.94
C ARG A 146 -23.46 -22.78 -15.90
N VAL A 147 -23.45 -21.84 -14.97
CA VAL A 147 -24.51 -21.65 -13.99
C VAL A 147 -25.38 -20.50 -14.45
N SER A 148 -26.67 -20.72 -14.60
CA SER A 148 -27.63 -19.70 -15.02
C SER A 148 -28.72 -19.56 -13.98
N PHE A 149 -28.99 -18.31 -13.57
CA PHE A 149 -30.08 -17.96 -12.67
C PHE A 149 -31.18 -17.27 -13.50
N ASN A 150 -32.40 -17.81 -13.47
CA ASN A 150 -33.56 -17.21 -14.08
C ASN A 150 -34.45 -16.65 -12.98
N ILE A 151 -34.62 -15.33 -12.97
CA ILE A 151 -35.29 -14.58 -11.91
C ILE A 151 -36.55 -13.95 -12.48
N GLU A 152 -37.69 -14.32 -11.91
CA GLU A 152 -38.96 -13.66 -12.10
C GLU A 152 -39.21 -12.82 -10.83
N LYS A 153 -39.12 -11.48 -10.96
CA LYS A 153 -39.09 -10.58 -9.80
C LYS A 153 -40.40 -10.52 -9.01
N GLY A 154 -41.54 -10.88 -9.63
CA GLY A 154 -42.83 -10.64 -9.04
C GLY A 154 -43.23 -9.16 -9.02
N GLU A 155 -44.28 -8.84 -8.32
CA GLU A 155 -44.69 -7.45 -8.07
C GLU A 155 -43.89 -6.81 -6.94
N VAL A 156 -43.61 -5.50 -7.09
CA VAL A 156 -43.00 -4.73 -6.00
C VAL A 156 -44.03 -4.48 -4.93
N THR A 157 -43.66 -4.67 -3.68
CA THR A 157 -44.53 -4.43 -2.54
C THR A 157 -44.78 -2.94 -2.38
N LYS A 158 -46.04 -2.54 -2.47
CA LYS A 158 -46.49 -1.15 -2.27
C LYS A 158 -46.51 -0.81 -0.79
N LEU A 159 -46.11 0.39 -0.43
CA LEU A 159 -46.24 0.92 0.89
C LEU A 159 -47.69 1.42 1.09
N ASN A 160 -48.44 0.75 1.97
CA ASN A 160 -49.82 1.10 2.20
C ASN A 160 -49.96 2.22 3.25
N ARG A 161 -49.44 1.99 4.46
CA ARG A 161 -49.45 2.98 5.57
C ARG A 161 -48.23 2.89 6.44
N ILE A 162 -47.78 4.04 6.95
CA ILE A 162 -46.77 4.13 8.01
C ILE A 162 -47.49 4.65 9.26
N PHE A 163 -47.45 3.87 10.31
CA PHE A 163 -47.99 4.25 11.62
C PHE A 163 -46.83 4.69 12.49
N VAL A 164 -46.79 5.94 12.89
CA VAL A 164 -45.76 6.50 13.75
C VAL A 164 -46.32 6.67 15.16
N LYS A 165 -45.69 5.99 16.12
CA LYS A 165 -45.96 6.19 17.54
C LYS A 165 -44.84 7.05 18.13
N GLY A 166 -45.18 8.20 18.70
CA GLY A 166 -44.27 9.15 19.31
C GLY A 166 -44.29 10.53 18.69
N ASP A 167 -43.34 11.38 19.02
CA ASP A 167 -43.24 12.77 18.58
C ASP A 167 -42.09 12.94 17.56
N ASP A 168 -42.44 13.31 16.34
CA ASP A 168 -41.52 13.50 15.24
C ASP A 168 -40.89 14.91 15.16
N LYS A 169 -41.28 15.81 16.10
CA LYS A 169 -40.91 17.23 16.10
C LYS A 169 -41.16 17.96 14.78
N GLY A 170 -42.12 17.48 14.02
CA GLY A 170 -42.50 18.08 12.72
C GLY A 170 -41.57 17.73 11.55
N ILE A 171 -40.57 16.86 11.74
CA ILE A 171 -39.65 16.47 10.70
C ILE A 171 -40.37 15.66 9.62
N LEU A 172 -41.22 14.73 10.00
CA LEU A 172 -42.02 13.95 9.08
C LEU A 172 -43.03 14.77 8.28
N LYS A 173 -43.48 15.94 8.80
CA LYS A 173 -44.35 16.88 8.08
C LYS A 173 -43.60 17.72 7.04
N LYS A 174 -42.35 18.10 7.32
CA LYS A 174 -41.49 18.85 6.40
C LYS A 174 -40.99 17.99 5.24
N GLU A 175 -40.80 16.71 5.48
CA GLU A 175 -40.20 15.75 4.52
C GLU A 175 -41.21 14.72 4.03
N ASN A 176 -42.41 15.18 3.63
CA ASN A 176 -43.33 14.37 2.82
C ASN A 176 -42.63 13.73 1.60
N GLU A 177 -41.42 14.14 1.24
CA GLU A 177 -40.62 13.52 0.20
C GLU A 177 -39.91 12.24 0.65
N ILE A 178 -39.49 12.11 1.93
CA ILE A 178 -38.83 10.88 2.45
C ILE A 178 -39.78 9.69 2.40
N PHE A 179 -41.08 9.94 2.61
CA PHE A 179 -42.12 8.90 2.61
C PHE A 179 -43.03 8.94 1.36
N LYS A 180 -42.73 9.73 0.35
CA LYS A 180 -43.42 9.64 -0.99
C LYS A 180 -43.07 8.34 -1.73
N LEU A 181 -42.61 7.31 -1.02
CA LEU A 181 -42.37 6.01 -1.59
C LEU A 181 -43.71 5.30 -1.82
N ASN A 182 -44.11 5.19 -3.09
CA ASN A 182 -45.23 4.33 -3.46
C ASN A 182 -44.96 2.84 -3.15
N ASN A 183 -43.70 2.48 -2.92
CA ASN A 183 -43.25 1.10 -2.74
C ASN A 183 -42.45 0.94 -1.44
N TYR A 184 -42.63 -0.18 -0.75
CA TYR A 184 -41.83 -0.55 0.40
C TYR A 184 -40.55 -1.22 -0.08
N ILE A 185 -39.44 -0.48 -0.05
CA ILE A 185 -38.11 -0.95 -0.38
C ILE A 185 -37.28 -0.89 0.89
N PRO A 186 -36.98 -2.05 1.55
CA PRO A 186 -36.30 -2.07 2.85
C PRO A 186 -34.99 -1.32 2.89
N HIS A 187 -34.18 -1.39 1.82
CA HIS A 187 -32.91 -0.69 1.73
C HIS A 187 -33.11 0.84 1.78
N ILE A 188 -33.96 1.39 0.94
CA ILE A 188 -34.27 2.82 0.91
C ILE A 188 -34.95 3.26 2.21
N PHE A 189 -35.84 2.41 2.75
CA PHE A 189 -36.51 2.70 4.01
C PHE A 189 -35.49 2.80 5.17
N SER A 190 -34.48 1.92 5.21
CA SER A 190 -33.40 1.99 6.20
C SER A 190 -32.51 3.23 6.02
N GLU A 191 -32.20 3.62 4.80
CA GLU A 191 -31.45 4.85 4.52
C GLU A 191 -32.24 6.09 4.99
N ASN A 192 -33.54 6.12 4.74
CA ASN A 192 -34.41 7.21 5.22
C ASN A 192 -34.44 7.29 6.76
N MET A 193 -34.44 6.15 7.46
CA MET A 193 -34.30 6.14 8.93
C MET A 193 -33.02 6.78 9.40
N VAL A 194 -31.89 6.48 8.74
CA VAL A 194 -30.59 7.10 9.04
C VAL A 194 -30.62 8.60 8.75
N MET A 195 -31.29 9.03 7.70
CA MET A 195 -31.46 10.46 7.38
C MET A 195 -32.29 11.17 8.46
N ILE A 196 -33.43 10.61 8.90
CA ILE A 196 -34.24 11.16 10.00
C ILE A 196 -33.43 11.25 11.29
N GLU A 197 -32.66 10.19 11.63
CA GLU A 197 -31.77 10.22 12.78
C GLU A 197 -30.73 11.36 12.69
N LYS A 198 -30.15 11.56 11.50
CA LYS A 198 -29.17 12.62 11.26
C LYS A 198 -29.80 14.01 11.42
N GLU A 199 -30.99 14.23 10.86
CA GLU A 199 -31.70 15.51 10.96
C GLU A 199 -32.09 15.84 12.39
N LEU A 200 -32.63 14.85 13.13
CA LEU A 200 -32.87 15.01 14.57
C LEU A 200 -31.61 15.45 15.31
N LYS A 201 -30.45 14.83 14.99
CA LYS A 201 -29.17 15.20 15.57
C LYS A 201 -28.70 16.61 15.14
N ASP A 202 -28.99 17.02 13.92
CA ASP A 202 -28.63 18.34 13.40
C ASP A 202 -29.40 19.47 14.09
N ILE A 203 -30.63 19.21 14.51
CA ILE A 203 -31.48 20.15 15.28
C ILE A 203 -31.31 20.02 16.82
N GLY A 204 -30.39 19.12 17.27
CA GLY A 204 -30.00 19.01 18.67
C GLY A 204 -30.54 17.81 19.47
N TYR A 205 -31.28 16.90 18.86
CA TYR A 205 -31.70 15.65 19.49
C TYR A 205 -30.63 14.59 19.30
N PHE A 206 -29.60 14.55 20.16
CA PHE A 206 -28.42 13.69 19.92
C PHE A 206 -28.64 12.20 20.19
N PHE A 207 -29.67 11.84 20.93
CA PHE A 207 -30.00 10.46 21.34
C PHE A 207 -31.38 9.99 20.89
N PRO A 208 -31.75 10.21 19.61
CA PRO A 208 -33.07 9.79 19.13
C PRO A 208 -33.14 8.27 19.09
N GLN A 209 -34.30 7.74 19.45
CA GLN A 209 -34.64 6.33 19.30
C GLN A 209 -35.63 6.16 18.16
N ILE A 210 -35.18 5.61 17.07
CA ILE A 210 -36.01 5.32 15.90
C ILE A 210 -35.95 3.81 15.68
N LYS A 211 -37.12 3.15 15.77
CA LYS A 211 -37.20 1.71 15.57
C LYS A 211 -38.37 1.37 14.65
N VAL A 212 -38.10 0.53 13.67
CA VAL A 212 -39.12 -0.20 12.95
C VAL A 212 -39.59 -1.32 13.91
N LYS A 213 -40.79 -1.19 14.45
CA LYS A 213 -41.32 -2.17 15.41
C LYS A 213 -41.75 -3.44 14.69
N GLU A 214 -42.51 -3.25 13.63
CA GLU A 214 -43.05 -4.35 12.82
C GLU A 214 -43.32 -3.88 11.39
N VAL A 215 -43.24 -4.83 10.45
CA VAL A 215 -43.64 -4.67 9.06
C VAL A 215 -44.61 -5.78 8.75
N PHE A 216 -45.88 -5.44 8.59
CA PHE A 216 -46.93 -6.37 8.20
C PHE A 216 -47.06 -6.39 6.68
N LEU A 217 -46.78 -7.55 6.08
CA LEU A 217 -47.06 -7.82 4.67
C LEU A 217 -48.40 -8.54 4.56
N ASN A 218 -49.21 -8.16 3.58
CA ASN A 218 -50.43 -8.91 3.28
C ASN A 218 -50.10 -10.36 2.83
N LYS A 219 -51.12 -11.23 2.73
CA LYS A 219 -50.97 -12.65 2.32
C LYS A 219 -50.15 -12.84 1.03
N PHE A 220 -50.32 -11.92 0.08
CA PHE A 220 -49.64 -11.94 -1.24
C PHE A 220 -48.32 -11.17 -1.27
N LYS A 221 -47.92 -10.55 -0.14
CA LYS A 221 -46.70 -9.72 -0.02
C LYS A 221 -46.63 -8.55 -1.03
N THR A 222 -47.79 -8.04 -1.44
CA THR A 222 -47.93 -6.93 -2.38
C THR A 222 -48.17 -5.59 -1.68
N LEU A 223 -48.55 -5.59 -0.40
CA LEU A 223 -48.80 -4.42 0.43
C LEU A 223 -48.05 -4.55 1.76
N ALA A 224 -47.42 -3.46 2.22
CA ALA A 224 -46.73 -3.35 3.48
C ALA A 224 -47.33 -2.25 4.36
N ASN A 225 -47.61 -2.55 5.64
CA ASN A 225 -47.85 -1.59 6.69
C ASN A 225 -46.66 -1.54 7.62
N VAL A 226 -46.07 -0.39 7.85
CA VAL A 226 -44.89 -0.22 8.68
C VAL A 226 -45.26 0.50 9.97
N TYR A 227 -44.86 -0.05 11.09
CA TYR A 227 -45.01 0.53 12.42
C TYR A 227 -43.70 1.07 12.91
N LEU A 228 -43.61 2.38 13.08
CA LEU A 228 -42.43 3.08 13.59
C LEU A 228 -42.69 3.55 15.02
N GLU A 229 -41.69 3.40 15.85
CA GLU A 229 -41.60 4.05 17.15
C GLU A 229 -40.49 5.08 17.12
N LEU A 230 -40.85 6.34 17.34
CA LEU A 230 -39.94 7.46 17.29
C LEU A 230 -40.01 8.25 18.60
N ASN A 231 -38.87 8.25 19.28
CA ASN A 231 -38.66 9.07 20.49
C ASN A 231 -37.45 9.95 20.27
N PRO A 232 -37.60 11.25 20.05
CA PRO A 232 -36.46 12.15 19.84
C PRO A 232 -35.59 12.33 21.10
N GLY A 233 -36.12 12.07 22.26
CA GLY A 233 -35.49 12.32 23.56
C GLY A 233 -35.42 13.81 23.88
N PHE A 234 -34.44 14.17 24.71
CA PHE A 234 -34.20 15.57 25.04
C PHE A 234 -33.47 16.31 23.89
N LYS A 235 -33.83 17.59 23.72
CA LYS A 235 -33.02 18.49 22.87
C LYS A 235 -31.83 19.02 23.65
N TYR A 236 -30.64 18.96 23.06
CA TYR A 236 -29.42 19.40 23.70
C TYR A 236 -28.92 20.69 23.08
N THR A 237 -28.70 21.69 23.94
CA THR A 237 -28.05 22.95 23.55
C THR A 237 -26.68 23.03 24.22
N ILE A 238 -25.61 23.14 23.44
CA ILE A 238 -24.22 23.15 23.93
C ILE A 238 -23.72 24.59 23.96
N ASN A 239 -23.40 25.08 25.14
CA ASN A 239 -22.87 26.41 25.37
C ASN A 239 -21.46 26.33 25.94
N ILE A 240 -20.51 27.05 25.33
CA ILE A 240 -19.13 27.16 25.82
C ILE A 240 -18.88 28.61 26.17
N ILE A 241 -18.77 28.86 27.46
CA ILE A 241 -18.58 30.21 28.03
C ILE A 241 -17.11 30.44 28.31
N GLY A 242 -16.59 31.65 28.04
CA GLY A 242 -15.18 32.03 28.25
C GLY A 242 -14.26 31.86 27.02
N ILE A 243 -14.80 31.37 25.90
CA ILE A 243 -14.08 31.29 24.61
C ILE A 243 -14.99 31.75 23.46
N LYS A 244 -14.47 32.60 22.59
CA LYS A 244 -15.23 33.08 21.39
C LYS A 244 -15.31 32.00 20.30
N LYS A 245 -14.47 30.97 20.31
CA LYS A 245 -14.37 29.95 19.27
C LYS A 245 -15.38 28.83 19.50
N LYS A 246 -16.19 28.51 18.48
CA LYS A 246 -17.03 27.30 18.46
C LYS A 246 -16.15 26.09 18.17
N PHE A 247 -16.34 25.01 18.92
CA PHE A 247 -15.63 23.76 18.71
C PHE A 247 -16.55 22.73 18.08
N SER A 248 -16.43 22.53 16.77
CA SER A 248 -17.21 21.52 16.04
C SER A 248 -17.00 20.10 16.61
N PHE A 249 -15.79 19.79 17.06
CA PHE A 249 -15.50 18.48 17.64
C PHE A 249 -16.32 18.16 18.91
N VAL A 250 -16.78 19.17 19.65
CA VAL A 250 -17.63 18.94 20.83
C VAL A 250 -19.01 18.46 20.36
N THR A 251 -19.61 19.14 19.38
CA THR A 251 -20.88 18.72 18.79
C THR A 251 -20.76 17.32 18.16
N ASP A 252 -19.64 17.01 17.51
CA ASP A 252 -19.40 15.71 16.89
C ASP A 252 -19.32 14.56 17.92
N ILE A 253 -18.86 14.83 19.15
CA ILE A 253 -18.87 13.86 20.24
C ILE A 253 -20.32 13.50 20.61
N TRP A 254 -21.18 14.52 20.77
CA TRP A 254 -22.57 14.34 21.15
C TRP A 254 -23.43 13.67 20.06
N ARG A 255 -23.06 13.86 18.78
CA ARG A 255 -23.72 13.18 17.66
C ARG A 255 -23.46 11.68 17.61
N LYS A 256 -22.44 11.17 18.32
CA LYS A 256 -22.14 9.72 18.39
C LYS A 256 -23.14 9.02 19.32
N LYS A 257 -23.47 7.78 19.06
CA LYS A 257 -24.33 6.96 19.93
C LYS A 257 -23.56 6.52 21.19
N VAL A 258 -23.38 7.43 22.16
CA VAL A 258 -22.63 7.22 23.39
C VAL A 258 -23.41 7.71 24.60
N PHE A 259 -23.01 7.26 25.79
CA PHE A 259 -23.69 7.69 27.03
C PHE A 259 -23.45 9.18 27.30
N GLU A 260 -24.50 9.89 27.77
CA GLU A 260 -24.48 11.32 28.08
C GLU A 260 -23.30 11.70 29.00
N LYS A 261 -23.13 10.98 30.12
CA LYS A 261 -22.01 11.21 31.06
C LYS A 261 -20.64 10.99 30.42
N TRP A 262 -20.53 10.14 29.43
CA TRP A 262 -19.29 9.94 28.68
C TRP A 262 -19.05 11.12 27.72
N ALA A 263 -20.08 11.55 27.00
CA ALA A 263 -20.00 12.66 26.04
C ALA A 263 -19.60 13.97 26.76
N GLU A 264 -20.18 14.23 27.96
CA GLU A 264 -19.81 15.36 28.81
C GLU A 264 -18.31 15.30 29.21
N ARG A 265 -17.88 14.17 29.80
CA ARG A 265 -16.49 14.00 30.24
C ARG A 265 -15.49 14.09 29.08
N GLU A 266 -15.79 13.45 27.95
CA GLU A 266 -14.94 13.47 26.77
C GLU A 266 -14.86 14.88 26.16
N SER A 267 -15.98 15.61 26.09
CA SER A 267 -16.00 17.00 25.60
C SER A 267 -15.14 17.89 26.49
N ARG A 268 -15.30 17.81 27.82
CA ARG A 268 -14.49 18.53 28.80
C ARG A 268 -13.01 18.21 28.65
N ALA A 269 -12.66 16.91 28.53
CA ALA A 269 -11.28 16.46 28.39
C ALA A 269 -10.65 16.99 27.08
N ARG A 270 -11.37 16.96 25.97
CA ARG A 270 -10.86 17.49 24.68
C ARG A 270 -10.72 18.99 24.66
N ILE A 271 -11.67 19.74 25.26
CA ILE A 271 -11.54 21.19 25.44
C ILE A 271 -10.27 21.48 26.26
N MET A 272 -10.07 20.75 27.36
CA MET A 272 -8.88 20.89 28.19
C MET A 272 -7.59 20.59 27.44
N VAL A 273 -7.53 19.49 26.69
CA VAL A 273 -6.36 19.14 25.86
C VAL A 273 -6.08 20.22 24.81
N TYR A 274 -7.12 20.74 24.16
CA TYR A 274 -6.98 21.83 23.19
C TYR A 274 -6.37 23.08 23.84
N LEU A 275 -6.88 23.48 24.99
CA LEU A 275 -6.37 24.65 25.71
C LEU A 275 -4.93 24.48 26.15
N ARG A 276 -4.59 23.32 26.73
CA ARG A 276 -3.22 23.01 27.15
C ARG A 276 -2.25 22.92 25.97
N ASN A 277 -2.69 22.40 24.82
CA ASN A 277 -1.88 22.43 23.60
C ASN A 277 -1.78 23.83 22.98
N SER A 278 -2.68 24.75 23.35
CA SER A 278 -2.60 26.17 22.99
C SER A 278 -1.82 27.01 24.02
N GLY A 279 -1.14 26.37 24.99
CA GLY A 279 -0.28 27.00 25.98
C GLY A 279 -1.00 27.42 27.27
N PHE A 280 -2.28 27.21 27.40
CA PHE A 280 -3.06 27.52 28.61
C PHE A 280 -3.01 26.35 29.61
N LEU A 281 -1.83 26.09 30.17
CA LEU A 281 -1.59 24.88 30.97
C LEU A 281 -2.43 24.82 32.25
N ASN A 282 -2.76 25.95 32.83
CA ASN A 282 -3.59 26.10 34.03
C ASN A 282 -5.07 26.39 33.69
N ALA A 283 -5.47 26.13 32.45
CA ALA A 283 -6.88 26.28 32.09
C ALA A 283 -7.77 25.36 32.95
N GLU A 284 -8.96 25.86 33.26
CA GLU A 284 -10.00 25.14 34.00
C GLU A 284 -11.22 25.01 33.08
N VAL A 285 -11.81 23.84 33.05
CA VAL A 285 -13.04 23.57 32.31
C VAL A 285 -14.02 22.84 33.23
N ASN A 286 -15.08 23.50 33.62
CA ASN A 286 -16.17 22.90 34.39
C ASN A 286 -17.36 22.68 33.48
N SER A 287 -18.11 21.63 33.71
CA SER A 287 -19.32 21.30 32.97
C SER A 287 -20.51 21.16 33.87
N GLU A 288 -21.66 21.67 33.43
CA GLU A 288 -22.93 21.57 34.11
C GLU A 288 -24.00 21.17 33.09
N ILE A 289 -24.91 20.31 33.50
CA ILE A 289 -26.09 19.90 32.67
C ILE A 289 -27.33 20.40 33.43
N LYS A 290 -28.05 21.34 32.82
CA LYS A 290 -29.35 21.80 33.30
C LYS A 290 -30.46 21.21 32.45
N THR A 291 -31.48 20.68 33.10
CA THR A 291 -32.65 20.13 32.44
C THR A 291 -33.85 21.05 32.67
N GLU A 292 -34.43 21.55 31.59
CA GLU A 292 -35.62 22.40 31.64
C GLU A 292 -36.67 21.82 30.67
N LYS A 293 -37.78 21.30 31.21
CA LYS A 293 -38.86 20.61 30.41
C LYS A 293 -38.23 19.51 29.50
N GLU A 294 -38.28 19.72 28.19
CA GLU A 294 -37.80 18.80 27.17
C GLU A 294 -36.39 19.17 26.64
N GLU A 295 -35.71 20.17 27.21
CA GLU A 295 -34.39 20.62 26.79
C GLU A 295 -33.34 20.39 27.86
N LYS A 296 -32.14 20.06 27.43
CA LYS A 296 -30.93 19.97 28.25
C LYS A 296 -29.87 20.94 27.77
N PHE A 297 -29.41 21.79 28.65
CA PHE A 297 -28.35 22.76 28.41
C PHE A 297 -27.02 22.20 28.95
N ILE A 298 -26.08 21.95 28.06
CA ILE A 298 -24.73 21.54 28.39
C ILE A 298 -23.85 22.78 28.41
N ILE A 299 -23.44 23.19 29.57
CA ILE A 299 -22.70 24.44 29.78
C ILE A 299 -21.26 24.07 30.14
N PHE A 300 -20.30 24.43 29.29
CA PHE A 300 -18.88 24.33 29.59
C PHE A 300 -18.34 25.71 29.97
N ASN A 301 -18.05 25.91 31.25
CA ASN A 301 -17.43 27.12 31.76
C ASN A 301 -15.91 27.00 31.65
N VAL A 302 -15.30 27.83 30.82
CA VAL A 302 -13.87 27.79 30.51
C VAL A 302 -13.18 29.01 31.06
N LYS A 303 -12.19 28.79 31.92
CA LYS A 303 -11.26 29.80 32.41
C LYS A 303 -9.86 29.50 31.85
N LYS A 304 -9.43 30.32 30.90
CA LYS A 304 -8.17 30.08 30.15
C LYS A 304 -6.93 30.28 31.03
N ASN A 305 -6.95 31.25 31.91
CA ASN A 305 -5.77 31.74 32.64
C ASN A 305 -4.65 32.20 31.67
N GLU A 306 -3.40 32.21 32.11
CA GLU A 306 -2.26 32.73 31.33
C GLU A 306 -1.68 31.67 30.37
N ARG A 307 -1.04 32.16 29.29
CA ARG A 307 -0.22 31.32 28.43
C ARG A 307 1.17 31.17 28.98
N PHE A 308 1.72 29.95 28.83
CA PHE A 308 3.04 29.62 29.31
C PHE A 308 3.97 29.22 28.16
N VAL A 309 5.25 29.65 28.26
CA VAL A 309 6.35 29.21 27.43
C VAL A 309 7.27 28.27 28.22
N LEU A 310 8.05 27.45 27.55
CA LEU A 310 8.99 26.55 28.18
C LEU A 310 10.15 27.32 28.83
N GLY A 311 10.37 27.07 30.11
CA GLY A 311 11.51 27.55 30.89
C GLY A 311 12.67 26.53 30.90
N LYS A 312 13.16 26.22 32.08
CA LYS A 312 14.23 25.23 32.30
C LYS A 312 13.67 23.80 32.27
N ILE A 313 14.49 22.87 31.75
CA ILE A 313 14.21 21.43 31.83
C ILE A 313 15.20 20.79 32.77
N ALA A 314 14.71 20.00 33.71
CA ALA A 314 15.49 19.25 34.68
C ALA A 314 15.08 17.78 34.68
N PHE A 315 16.04 16.91 34.97
CA PHE A 315 15.84 15.49 35.20
C PHE A 315 16.27 15.20 36.66
N GLU A 316 15.42 14.49 37.39
CA GLU A 316 15.68 14.11 38.79
C GLU A 316 15.46 12.60 38.92
N GLY A 317 16.39 11.93 39.64
CA GLY A 317 16.35 10.49 39.90
C GLY A 317 17.00 9.61 38.83
N ASN A 318 17.56 10.21 37.77
CA ASN A 318 18.34 9.53 36.72
C ASN A 318 19.80 9.32 37.21
N ARG A 319 20.02 8.23 37.95
CA ARG A 319 21.34 7.93 38.59
C ARG A 319 22.32 7.29 37.60
N LEU A 320 21.83 6.42 36.71
CA LEU A 320 22.66 5.59 35.81
C LEU A 320 22.77 6.18 34.39
N ILE A 321 21.89 7.05 33.99
CA ILE A 321 21.90 7.72 32.69
C ILE A 321 21.99 9.22 32.86
N SER A 322 23.00 9.86 32.29
CA SER A 322 23.24 11.29 32.48
C SER A 322 22.12 12.14 31.86
N SER A 323 21.83 13.27 32.52
CA SER A 323 20.84 14.24 32.07
C SER A 323 21.14 14.78 30.65
N LYS A 324 22.42 14.83 30.24
CA LYS A 324 22.85 15.20 28.89
C LYS A 324 22.28 14.23 27.85
N ILE A 325 22.43 12.91 28.06
CA ILE A 325 21.90 11.87 27.18
C ILE A 325 20.37 11.94 27.13
N LEU A 326 19.70 12.11 28.27
CA LEU A 326 18.23 12.20 28.31
C LEU A 326 17.71 13.45 27.58
N ARG A 327 18.45 14.57 27.67
CA ARG A 327 18.11 15.78 26.92
C ARG A 327 18.19 15.55 25.42
N ASP A 328 19.14 14.71 24.95
CA ASP A 328 19.26 14.35 23.53
C ASP A 328 18.13 13.45 23.03
N VAL A 329 17.39 12.83 23.92
CA VAL A 329 16.26 11.93 23.60
C VAL A 329 14.92 12.67 23.50
N ILE A 330 14.72 13.73 24.30
CA ILE A 330 13.47 14.51 24.33
C ILE A 330 13.37 15.49 23.16
N THR A 331 12.15 15.83 22.77
CA THR A 331 11.86 16.74 21.64
C THR A 331 11.29 18.07 22.06
N VAL A 332 10.81 18.22 23.30
CA VAL A 332 10.15 19.44 23.79
C VAL A 332 11.10 20.66 23.78
N ASP A 333 12.39 20.44 23.97
CA ASP A 333 13.42 21.47 23.99
C ASP A 333 13.80 21.98 22.59
N ASP A 334 13.68 21.13 21.58
CA ASP A 334 14.06 21.46 20.19
C ASP A 334 13.03 22.32 19.47
N LEU A 335 11.82 22.36 20.00
CA LEU A 335 10.80 23.19 19.46
C LEU A 335 11.01 24.63 19.94
N ILE A 336 11.79 25.43 19.21
CA ILE A 336 11.94 26.88 19.40
C ILE A 336 10.57 27.52 19.68
N PHE A 337 9.55 26.96 19.09
CA PHE A 337 8.16 27.33 19.27
C PHE A 337 7.67 27.24 20.73
N ASN A 338 8.05 26.20 21.47
CA ASN A 338 7.68 26.03 22.88
C ASN A 338 8.29 27.10 23.78
N ARG A 339 9.44 27.66 23.39
CA ARG A 339 10.14 28.72 24.11
C ARG A 339 9.66 30.13 23.74
N ILE A 340 9.30 30.35 22.46
CA ILE A 340 8.92 31.68 21.94
C ILE A 340 7.42 31.93 22.05
N PHE A 341 6.60 30.94 21.67
CA PHE A 341 5.15 31.14 21.53
C PHE A 341 4.36 30.53 22.68
N HIS A 342 4.43 29.20 22.89
CA HIS A 342 3.78 28.52 24.01
C HIS A 342 4.18 27.05 24.14
N LEU A 343 4.20 26.53 25.35
CA LEU A 343 4.46 25.12 25.62
C LEU A 343 3.21 24.27 25.33
N ARG A 344 3.39 23.17 24.62
CA ARG A 344 2.32 22.18 24.31
C ARG A 344 2.41 20.98 25.26
N ILE A 345 1.31 20.65 25.92
CA ILE A 345 1.28 19.50 26.84
C ILE A 345 1.54 18.16 26.14
N ASN A 346 1.12 18.01 24.88
CA ASN A 346 1.36 16.80 24.09
C ASN A 346 2.84 16.53 23.85
N SER A 347 3.67 17.55 23.68
CA SER A 347 5.13 17.38 23.52
C SER A 347 5.72 16.71 24.78
N ILE A 348 5.31 17.14 25.97
CA ILE A 348 5.74 16.57 27.25
C ILE A 348 5.32 15.09 27.37
N ARG A 349 4.09 14.78 26.97
CA ARG A 349 3.56 13.41 27.03
C ARG A 349 4.32 12.49 26.07
N VAL A 350 4.57 12.95 24.84
CA VAL A 350 5.36 12.20 23.87
C VAL A 350 6.77 11.94 24.38
N ASP A 351 7.44 12.94 24.91
CA ASP A 351 8.79 12.80 25.48
C ASP A 351 8.83 11.83 26.65
N SER A 352 7.82 11.84 27.52
CA SER A 352 7.74 10.87 28.62
C SER A 352 7.67 9.44 28.11
N GLU A 353 6.93 9.16 27.03
CA GLU A 353 6.87 7.84 26.43
C GLU A 353 8.18 7.47 25.71
N VAL A 354 8.78 8.42 25.00
CA VAL A 354 10.08 8.21 24.34
C VAL A 354 11.18 7.91 25.35
N LEU A 355 11.22 8.62 26.46
CA LEU A 355 12.13 8.35 27.57
C LEU A 355 11.90 6.95 28.17
N LYS A 356 10.65 6.53 28.39
CA LYS A 356 10.35 5.16 28.87
C LYS A 356 10.89 4.11 27.91
N TRP A 357 10.65 4.26 26.59
CA TRP A 357 11.20 3.36 25.59
C TRP A 357 12.72 3.37 25.56
N PHE A 358 13.36 4.54 25.72
CA PHE A 358 14.80 4.66 25.78
C PHE A 358 15.36 3.86 26.97
N TYR A 359 14.81 4.04 28.17
CA TYR A 359 15.19 3.29 29.36
C TYR A 359 14.95 1.78 29.20
N TYR A 360 13.81 1.40 28.60
CA TYR A 360 13.53 -0.01 28.30
C TYR A 360 14.63 -0.66 27.45
N TYR A 361 15.08 0.03 26.38
CA TYR A 361 16.20 -0.47 25.55
C TYR A 361 17.55 -0.43 26.25
N LYS A 362 17.69 0.31 27.34
CA LYS A 362 18.89 0.31 28.18
C LYS A 362 18.83 -0.72 29.32
N GLY A 363 17.78 -1.56 29.37
CA GLY A 363 17.60 -2.64 30.34
C GLY A 363 16.82 -2.26 31.59
N PHE A 364 16.04 -1.22 31.57
CA PHE A 364 15.19 -0.78 32.67
C PHE A 364 13.70 -1.01 32.37
N PRO A 365 13.16 -2.25 32.46
CA PRO A 365 11.78 -2.56 32.07
C PRO A 365 10.72 -1.94 32.97
N PHE A 366 11.05 -1.58 34.19
CA PHE A 366 10.12 -1.05 35.20
C PHE A 366 10.29 0.44 35.48
N VAL A 367 10.97 1.17 34.59
CA VAL A 367 11.13 2.62 34.73
C VAL A 367 9.78 3.32 34.88
N LYS A 368 9.70 4.22 35.84
CA LYS A 368 8.53 5.09 36.02
C LYS A 368 8.95 6.54 35.85
N ILE A 369 8.28 7.23 34.93
CA ILE A 369 8.57 8.63 34.63
C ILE A 369 7.31 9.43 34.86
N ARG A 370 7.42 10.45 35.72
CA ARG A 370 6.38 11.44 36.00
C ARG A 370 6.92 12.80 35.60
N THR A 371 6.05 13.71 35.27
CA THR A 371 6.41 15.10 34.96
C THR A 371 5.84 16.04 36.01
N ALA A 372 6.65 17.00 36.44
CA ALA A 372 6.22 18.09 37.29
C ALA A 372 6.42 19.43 36.56
N LEU A 373 5.46 20.34 36.72
CA LEU A 373 5.48 21.68 36.13
C LEU A 373 5.57 22.71 37.24
N GLU A 374 6.60 23.52 37.21
CA GLU A 374 6.78 24.65 38.11
C GLU A 374 6.48 25.96 37.37
N PHE A 375 5.41 26.63 37.75
CA PHE A 375 4.97 27.86 37.11
C PHE A 375 5.71 29.07 37.67
N LYS A 376 6.35 29.89 36.84
CA LYS A 376 7.03 31.14 37.15
C LYS A 376 6.62 32.26 36.18
N LYS A 377 5.74 33.17 36.65
CA LYS A 377 5.15 34.19 35.75
C LYS A 377 4.64 33.54 34.46
N ARG A 378 5.20 33.93 33.30
CA ARG A 378 4.83 33.39 31.97
C ARG A 378 5.65 32.18 31.52
N THR A 379 6.60 31.70 32.36
CA THR A 379 7.40 30.54 32.04
C THR A 379 7.01 29.34 32.89
N VAL A 380 7.15 28.13 32.38
CA VAL A 380 7.00 26.91 33.13
C VAL A 380 8.26 26.07 33.04
N ASN A 381 8.85 25.76 34.19
CA ASN A 381 9.96 24.80 34.25
C ASN A 381 9.39 23.39 34.25
N LEU A 382 9.98 22.52 33.45
CA LEU A 382 9.59 21.12 33.31
C LEU A 382 10.61 20.22 34.03
N LYS A 383 10.13 19.41 34.97
CA LYS A 383 10.94 18.39 35.62
C LYS A 383 10.44 17.00 35.23
N TYR A 384 11.35 16.13 34.77
CA TYR A 384 11.11 14.70 34.62
C TYR A 384 11.61 13.99 35.86
N LEU A 385 10.65 13.47 36.65
CA LEU A 385 10.91 12.69 37.87
C LEU A 385 11.02 11.22 37.43
N ILE A 386 12.22 10.69 37.50
CA ILE A 386 12.56 9.38 36.97
C ILE A 386 12.84 8.42 38.13
N ASN A 387 12.13 7.32 38.19
CA ASN A 387 12.53 6.19 39.00
C ASN A 387 12.97 5.10 38.01
N GLU A 388 14.27 4.93 37.86
CA GLU A 388 14.87 4.02 36.89
C GLU A 388 14.48 2.56 37.14
N GLY A 389 14.26 2.20 38.42
CA GLY A 389 14.08 0.81 38.81
C GLY A 389 15.40 0.03 38.71
N GLU A 390 15.31 -1.29 38.75
CA GLU A 390 16.47 -2.16 38.58
C GLU A 390 16.85 -2.32 37.12
N LYS A 391 18.17 -2.32 36.85
CA LYS A 391 18.71 -2.62 35.54
C LYS A 391 18.81 -4.12 35.37
N PHE A 392 18.21 -4.63 34.31
CA PHE A 392 18.26 -6.05 33.94
C PHE A 392 19.37 -6.25 32.91
N ILE A 393 20.28 -7.18 33.24
CA ILE A 393 21.47 -7.50 32.43
C ILE A 393 21.38 -9.00 32.09
N VAL A 394 21.81 -9.36 30.90
CA VAL A 394 21.98 -10.76 30.49
C VAL A 394 23.26 -11.28 31.15
N ASP A 395 23.13 -12.28 31.99
CA ASP A 395 24.23 -12.99 32.63
C ASP A 395 24.83 -14.01 31.68
N SER A 396 24.01 -14.92 31.23
CA SER A 396 24.43 -16.01 30.32
C SER A 396 23.31 -16.36 29.34
N VAL A 397 23.71 -16.95 28.19
CA VAL A 397 22.77 -17.55 27.23
C VAL A 397 23.23 -18.96 26.98
N LEU A 398 22.38 -19.93 27.35
CA LEU A 398 22.64 -21.36 27.22
C LEU A 398 21.65 -22.00 26.27
N PHE A 399 22.08 -23.05 25.59
CA PHE A 399 21.25 -23.85 24.71
C PHE A 399 21.12 -25.27 25.24
N LYS A 400 19.93 -25.85 25.05
CA LYS A 400 19.63 -27.25 25.39
C LYS A 400 18.84 -27.89 24.24
N GLY A 401 19.23 -29.12 23.85
CA GLY A 401 18.52 -29.93 22.84
C GLY A 401 18.95 -29.65 21.39
N ASN A 402 19.99 -28.85 21.16
CA ASN A 402 20.58 -28.62 19.85
C ASN A 402 21.64 -29.71 19.53
N GLU A 403 21.20 -30.89 19.12
CA GLU A 403 22.08 -32.03 18.86
C GLU A 403 22.74 -31.97 17.48
N LEU A 404 22.01 -31.53 16.46
CA LEU A 404 22.45 -31.49 15.05
C LEU A 404 23.14 -30.17 14.69
N VAL A 405 22.71 -29.06 15.29
CA VAL A 405 23.32 -27.73 15.04
C VAL A 405 24.19 -27.33 16.23
N LYS A 406 25.49 -27.16 15.96
CA LYS A 406 26.46 -26.84 17.00
C LYS A 406 26.23 -25.46 17.63
N THR A 407 26.37 -25.38 18.96
CA THR A 407 26.20 -24.16 19.76
C THR A 407 26.93 -22.91 19.24
N PRO A 408 28.18 -22.96 18.73
CA PRO A 408 28.87 -21.80 18.18
C PRO A 408 28.11 -21.14 17.01
N ILE A 409 27.43 -21.94 16.18
CA ILE A 409 26.66 -21.43 15.06
C ILE A 409 25.43 -20.66 15.60
N LEU A 410 24.72 -21.24 16.58
CA LEU A 410 23.56 -20.61 17.19
C LEU A 410 23.93 -19.30 17.88
N ASN A 411 25.05 -19.28 18.60
CA ASN A 411 25.59 -18.07 19.23
C ASN A 411 25.90 -16.96 18.22
N SER A 412 26.34 -17.33 17.00
CA SER A 412 26.63 -16.33 15.96
C SER A 412 25.37 -15.62 15.43
N ILE A 413 24.22 -16.25 15.55
CA ILE A 413 22.92 -15.71 15.09
C ILE A 413 22.34 -14.73 16.13
N LEU A 414 22.56 -14.99 17.42
CA LEU A 414 22.06 -14.15 18.48
C LEU A 414 22.70 -12.76 18.48
N LYS A 415 21.87 -11.76 18.70
CA LYS A 415 22.29 -10.38 18.99
C LYS A 415 22.34 -10.11 20.50
N THR A 416 21.61 -10.87 21.28
CA THR A 416 21.59 -10.83 22.74
C THR A 416 22.80 -11.58 23.27
N ARG A 417 23.66 -10.91 24.01
CA ARG A 417 24.94 -11.47 24.54
C ARG A 417 25.03 -11.23 26.05
N SER A 418 25.90 -11.99 26.71
CA SER A 418 26.27 -11.75 28.11
C SER A 418 26.75 -10.30 28.27
N SER A 419 26.42 -9.70 29.40
CA SER A 419 26.64 -8.30 29.76
C SER A 419 25.79 -7.26 29.01
N ASP A 420 25.00 -7.65 28.00
CA ASP A 420 24.05 -6.75 27.35
C ASP A 420 22.88 -6.39 28.29
N PRO A 421 22.26 -5.22 28.11
CA PRO A 421 20.96 -4.95 28.71
C PRO A 421 19.93 -6.00 28.26
N PHE A 422 19.20 -6.57 29.23
CA PHE A 422 18.12 -7.51 28.86
C PHE A 422 16.92 -6.76 28.31
N VAL A 423 16.55 -7.09 27.08
CA VAL A 423 15.38 -6.55 26.37
C VAL A 423 14.56 -7.68 25.77
N GLN A 424 13.38 -7.96 26.31
CA GLN A 424 12.53 -9.08 25.87
C GLN A 424 12.26 -9.06 24.36
N ARG A 425 12.05 -7.88 23.79
CA ARG A 425 11.82 -7.75 22.32
C ARG A 425 13.04 -8.15 21.48
N LYS A 426 14.26 -7.90 22.01
CA LYS A 426 15.52 -8.32 21.35
C LYS A 426 15.63 -9.84 21.38
N LEU A 427 15.35 -10.47 22.53
CA LEU A 427 15.34 -11.91 22.68
C LEU A 427 14.32 -12.57 21.75
N ASN A 428 13.06 -12.08 21.73
CA ASN A 428 12.04 -12.63 20.83
C ASN A 428 12.47 -12.59 19.36
N LYS A 429 13.13 -11.51 18.95
CA LYS A 429 13.68 -11.40 17.59
C LYS A 429 14.81 -12.40 17.33
N ASP A 430 15.66 -12.62 18.30
CA ASP A 430 16.74 -13.62 18.21
C ASP A 430 16.16 -15.03 18.08
N LEU A 431 15.09 -15.36 18.84
CA LEU A 431 14.41 -16.65 18.70
C LEU A 431 13.77 -16.85 17.31
N GLU A 432 13.21 -15.79 16.71
CA GLU A 432 12.70 -15.84 15.33
C GLU A 432 13.83 -16.04 14.30
N GLU A 433 14.98 -15.42 14.48
CA GLU A 433 16.15 -15.63 13.61
C GLU A 433 16.71 -17.05 13.73
N LEU A 434 16.72 -17.63 14.94
CA LEU A 434 17.05 -19.04 15.16
C LEU A 434 16.07 -19.98 14.45
N ARG A 435 14.75 -19.79 14.62
CA ARG A 435 13.72 -20.55 13.88
C ARG A 435 13.91 -20.47 12.38
N SER A 436 14.17 -19.25 11.88
CA SER A 436 14.43 -19.02 10.46
C SER A 436 15.68 -19.76 9.96
N TYR A 437 16.71 -19.84 10.79
CA TYR A 437 17.93 -20.63 10.48
C TYR A 437 17.60 -22.11 10.33
N TYR A 438 16.88 -22.69 11.29
CA TYR A 438 16.48 -24.09 11.24
C TYR A 438 15.56 -24.42 10.07
N TYR A 439 14.62 -23.52 9.74
CA TYR A 439 13.77 -23.66 8.53
C TYR A 439 14.60 -23.65 7.24
N ARG A 440 15.69 -22.89 7.20
CA ARG A 440 16.63 -22.91 6.05
C ARG A 440 17.41 -24.22 5.95
N LYS A 441 17.54 -24.95 7.04
CA LYS A 441 18.29 -26.20 7.15
C LYS A 441 17.42 -27.46 7.14
N GLY A 442 16.13 -27.35 6.82
CA GLY A 442 15.22 -28.49 6.65
C GLY A 442 14.51 -28.98 7.92
N PHE A 443 14.60 -28.26 9.02
CA PHE A 443 13.91 -28.59 10.25
C PHE A 443 12.52 -27.92 10.32
N GLU A 444 11.54 -28.51 9.66
CA GLU A 444 10.19 -27.92 9.51
C GLU A 444 9.40 -27.89 10.81
N ASN A 445 9.62 -28.85 11.71
CA ASN A 445 8.87 -29.00 12.96
C ASN A 445 9.64 -28.49 14.19
N ILE A 446 10.64 -27.62 13.97
CA ILE A 446 11.43 -27.01 15.03
C ILE A 446 10.57 -26.31 16.08
N LYS A 447 10.83 -26.58 17.35
CA LYS A 447 10.28 -25.82 18.47
C LYS A 447 11.42 -25.15 19.22
N ILE A 448 11.27 -23.87 19.48
CA ILE A 448 12.25 -23.09 20.24
C ILE A 448 11.48 -22.27 21.28
N ASP A 449 11.78 -22.52 22.53
CA ASP A 449 11.25 -21.79 23.66
C ASP A 449 12.40 -21.24 24.52
N SER A 450 12.15 -20.26 25.34
CA SER A 450 13.16 -19.69 26.22
C SER A 450 12.65 -19.55 27.63
N GLU A 451 13.46 -19.95 28.58
CA GLU A 451 13.27 -19.72 30.01
C GLU A 451 14.24 -18.65 30.47
N VAL A 452 13.73 -17.66 31.18
CA VAL A 452 14.52 -16.54 31.70
C VAL A 452 14.44 -16.53 33.22
N THR A 453 15.56 -16.58 33.89
CA THR A 453 15.61 -16.59 35.36
C THR A 453 14.99 -15.33 35.97
N PRO A 454 14.33 -15.44 37.13
CA PRO A 454 13.92 -14.27 37.90
C PRO A 454 15.14 -13.44 38.40
N GLY A 455 14.90 -12.21 38.82
CA GLY A 455 15.95 -11.31 39.32
C GLY A 455 16.54 -10.38 38.23
N LYS A 456 17.55 -9.59 38.61
CA LYS A 456 18.16 -8.57 37.73
C LYS A 456 19.21 -9.11 36.76
N ASN A 457 19.93 -10.15 37.19
CA ASN A 457 20.84 -10.88 36.30
C ASN A 457 20.06 -12.01 35.63
N LYS A 458 19.88 -11.93 34.33
CA LYS A 458 19.03 -12.81 33.54
C LYS A 458 19.86 -13.89 32.86
N SER A 459 19.83 -15.12 33.40
CA SER A 459 20.32 -16.28 32.64
C SER A 459 19.19 -16.75 31.73
N ILE A 460 19.50 -16.91 30.45
CA ILE A 460 18.56 -17.29 29.39
C ILE A 460 18.89 -18.72 28.99
N LEU A 461 17.96 -19.64 29.17
CA LEU A 461 18.04 -21.00 28.65
C LEU A 461 17.13 -21.10 27.43
N ILE A 462 17.71 -21.40 26.29
CA ILE A 462 16.98 -21.61 25.04
C ILE A 462 16.84 -23.11 24.83
N ASN A 463 15.61 -23.61 24.98
CA ASN A 463 15.26 -25.01 24.78
C ASN A 463 14.91 -25.22 23.31
N ILE A 464 15.56 -26.17 22.64
CA ILE A 464 15.40 -26.48 21.23
C ILE A 464 14.97 -27.94 21.10
N ASP A 465 13.85 -28.18 20.42
CA ASP A 465 13.45 -29.49 19.92
C ASP A 465 13.59 -29.43 18.40
N GLU A 466 14.72 -29.92 17.88
CA GLU A 466 15.07 -29.83 16.46
C GLU A 466 14.08 -30.58 15.56
N GLY A 467 13.44 -31.62 16.09
CA GLY A 467 12.56 -32.48 15.34
C GLY A 467 13.26 -33.24 14.22
N SER A 468 12.50 -33.67 13.22
CA SER A 468 13.06 -34.37 12.07
C SER A 468 13.61 -33.44 11.01
N HIS A 469 14.73 -33.84 10.42
CA HIS A 469 15.31 -33.20 9.24
C HIS A 469 14.61 -33.72 7.97
N TYR A 470 14.15 -32.81 7.11
CA TYR A 470 13.44 -33.10 5.88
C TYR A 470 14.19 -32.61 4.65
N LYS A 471 14.05 -33.38 3.56
CA LYS A 471 14.53 -33.00 2.23
C LYS A 471 13.37 -32.60 1.32
N PHE A 472 13.67 -31.81 0.30
CA PHE A 472 12.71 -31.52 -0.76
C PHE A 472 12.67 -32.68 -1.77
N GLY A 473 11.48 -33.10 -2.17
CA GLY A 473 11.25 -34.11 -3.19
C GLY A 473 11.04 -33.46 -4.57
N GLU A 474 9.80 -33.19 -4.90
CA GLU A 474 9.42 -32.61 -6.20
C GLU A 474 8.35 -31.53 -6.10
N LEU A 475 8.31 -30.69 -7.14
CA LEU A 475 7.30 -29.66 -7.32
C LEU A 475 6.19 -30.15 -8.25
N ILE A 476 4.98 -30.28 -7.70
CA ILE A 476 3.76 -30.65 -8.39
C ILE A 476 2.97 -29.38 -8.68
N ILE A 477 2.64 -29.09 -9.93
CA ILE A 477 1.95 -27.86 -10.32
C ILE A 477 0.62 -28.20 -10.96
N ILE A 478 -0.46 -27.55 -10.49
CA ILE A 478 -1.82 -27.75 -10.99
C ILE A 478 -2.45 -26.40 -11.28
N GLY A 479 -3.26 -26.32 -12.35
CA GLY A 479 -3.99 -25.11 -12.74
C GLY A 479 -3.22 -24.14 -13.64
N ALA A 480 -1.92 -24.34 -13.81
CA ALA A 480 -1.08 -23.54 -14.71
C ALA A 480 -1.12 -24.05 -16.16
N SER A 481 -0.95 -23.15 -17.13
CA SER A 481 -0.72 -23.52 -18.53
C SER A 481 0.64 -24.22 -18.71
N ARG A 482 0.88 -24.80 -19.88
CA ARG A 482 2.18 -25.48 -20.16
C ARG A 482 3.38 -24.55 -20.00
N ASP A 483 3.25 -23.31 -20.49
CA ASP A 483 4.35 -22.34 -20.45
C ASP A 483 4.55 -21.79 -19.03
N GLN A 484 3.45 -21.57 -18.30
CA GLN A 484 3.50 -21.20 -16.88
C GLN A 484 4.10 -22.33 -16.03
N THR A 485 3.75 -23.58 -16.30
CA THR A 485 4.33 -24.74 -15.60
C THR A 485 5.85 -24.82 -15.83
N ARG A 486 6.30 -24.60 -17.07
CA ARG A 486 7.74 -24.56 -17.41
C ARG A 486 8.44 -23.41 -16.68
N LEU A 487 7.83 -22.23 -16.68
CA LEU A 487 8.32 -21.06 -15.96
C LEU A 487 8.45 -21.33 -14.46
N LEU A 488 7.37 -21.79 -13.80
CA LEU A 488 7.36 -22.07 -12.37
C LEU A 488 8.42 -23.09 -11.96
N LYS A 489 8.58 -24.19 -12.74
CA LYS A 489 9.64 -25.18 -12.51
C LYS A 489 11.03 -24.58 -12.63
N LYS A 490 11.26 -23.65 -13.57
CA LYS A 490 12.55 -22.99 -13.76
C LYS A 490 12.88 -21.98 -12.64
N LEU A 491 11.86 -21.28 -12.13
CA LEU A 491 12.00 -20.28 -11.06
C LEU A 491 12.03 -20.92 -9.66
N PHE A 492 11.57 -22.14 -9.51
CA PHE A 492 11.50 -22.80 -8.21
C PHE A 492 12.90 -22.98 -7.60
N PRO A 493 13.10 -22.57 -6.33
CA PRO A 493 14.44 -22.39 -5.78
C PRO A 493 15.09 -23.64 -5.20
N LEU A 494 14.44 -24.81 -5.25
CA LEU A 494 14.92 -26.07 -4.69
C LEU A 494 14.99 -27.15 -5.76
N LYS A 495 16.01 -28.01 -5.65
CA LYS A 495 16.15 -29.22 -6.46
C LYS A 495 15.89 -30.45 -5.62
N GLY A 496 15.38 -31.55 -6.22
CA GLY A 496 15.14 -32.80 -5.53
C GLY A 496 16.36 -33.27 -4.74
N GLY A 497 16.18 -33.68 -3.49
CA GLY A 497 17.24 -34.12 -2.60
C GLY A 497 17.94 -33.03 -1.78
N GLU A 498 17.74 -31.73 -2.07
CA GLU A 498 18.22 -30.63 -1.22
C GLU A 498 17.46 -30.59 0.12
N ASP A 499 18.04 -29.93 1.12
CA ASP A 499 17.36 -29.66 2.38
C ASP A 499 16.07 -28.87 2.15
N PHE A 500 14.99 -29.25 2.80
CA PHE A 500 13.71 -28.57 2.69
C PHE A 500 13.81 -27.16 3.29
N ASN A 501 13.77 -26.16 2.44
CA ASN A 501 13.96 -24.77 2.85
C ASN A 501 12.65 -23.98 2.74
N ARG A 502 11.93 -23.88 3.86
CA ARG A 502 10.66 -23.17 3.96
C ARG A 502 10.78 -21.71 3.53
N MET A 503 11.85 -21.02 3.92
CA MET A 503 12.05 -19.60 3.63
C MET A 503 12.20 -19.34 2.12
N LYS A 504 12.90 -20.23 1.40
CA LYS A 504 13.01 -20.16 -0.05
C LYS A 504 11.64 -20.35 -0.73
N ILE A 505 10.81 -21.27 -0.23
CA ILE A 505 9.48 -21.55 -0.77
C ILE A 505 8.53 -20.36 -0.55
N GLU A 506 8.54 -19.78 0.66
CA GLU A 506 7.74 -18.59 0.98
C GLU A 506 8.19 -17.37 0.16
N SER A 507 9.49 -17.20 -0.02
CA SER A 507 10.04 -16.14 -0.87
C SER A 507 9.64 -16.31 -2.33
N PHE A 508 9.68 -17.55 -2.85
CA PHE A 508 9.19 -17.88 -4.20
C PHE A 508 7.69 -17.59 -4.34
N LYS A 509 6.87 -18.02 -3.37
CA LYS A 509 5.44 -17.71 -3.37
C LYS A 509 5.19 -16.20 -3.45
N ASN A 510 5.84 -15.43 -2.57
CA ASN A 510 5.71 -13.98 -2.54
C ASN A 510 6.17 -13.31 -3.85
N GLU A 511 7.20 -13.85 -4.51
CA GLU A 511 7.68 -13.36 -5.80
C GLU A 511 6.61 -13.59 -6.90
N ILE A 512 6.03 -14.78 -6.95
CA ILE A 512 5.01 -15.10 -7.95
C ILE A 512 3.69 -14.36 -7.66
N ASP A 513 3.30 -14.20 -6.41
CA ASP A 513 2.11 -13.39 -6.02
C ASP A 513 2.28 -11.93 -6.50
N ARG A 514 3.47 -11.34 -6.31
CA ARG A 514 3.77 -9.97 -6.78
C ARG A 514 3.74 -9.83 -8.30
N SER A 515 4.07 -10.88 -9.03
CA SER A 515 4.01 -10.85 -10.50
C SER A 515 2.58 -10.75 -11.03
N SER A 516 1.57 -11.04 -10.19
CA SER A 516 0.15 -11.04 -10.54
C SER A 516 -0.21 -11.95 -11.73
N ILE A 517 0.62 -12.95 -12.04
CA ILE A 517 0.35 -13.96 -13.08
C ILE A 517 -0.87 -14.79 -12.72
N PHE A 518 -1.01 -15.08 -11.42
CA PHE A 518 -2.12 -15.84 -10.87
C PHE A 518 -2.98 -14.98 -9.95
N SER A 519 -4.27 -15.24 -9.86
CA SER A 519 -5.18 -14.60 -8.92
C SER A 519 -5.03 -15.18 -7.51
N GLU A 520 -4.71 -16.46 -7.44
CA GLU A 520 -4.46 -17.17 -6.19
C GLU A 520 -3.38 -18.25 -6.39
N ILE A 521 -2.53 -18.40 -5.36
CA ILE A 521 -1.54 -19.47 -5.28
C ILE A 521 -1.67 -20.14 -3.90
N LYS A 522 -1.98 -21.42 -3.91
CA LYS A 522 -1.99 -22.26 -2.71
C LYS A 522 -0.81 -23.21 -2.74
N ILE A 523 -0.04 -23.24 -1.66
CA ILE A 523 1.05 -24.19 -1.44
C ILE A 523 0.62 -25.20 -0.39
N GLN A 524 0.68 -26.47 -0.75
CA GLN A 524 0.44 -27.57 0.15
C GLN A 524 1.67 -28.47 0.22
N LYS A 525 2.05 -28.86 1.43
CA LYS A 525 3.17 -29.77 1.69
C LYS A 525 2.62 -31.18 1.79
N ILE A 526 3.20 -32.11 1.07
CA ILE A 526 2.85 -33.53 1.08
C ILE A 526 4.07 -34.29 1.58
N LEU A 527 3.96 -34.85 2.77
CA LEU A 527 5.04 -35.60 3.39
C LEU A 527 5.05 -37.04 2.83
N ASN A 528 6.20 -37.47 2.32
CA ASN A 528 6.46 -38.84 1.91
C ASN A 528 7.76 -39.29 2.57
N ASN A 529 7.67 -40.10 3.63
CA ASN A 529 8.78 -40.45 4.52
C ASN A 529 9.47 -39.19 5.09
N LYS A 530 10.76 -39.00 4.83
CA LYS A 530 11.56 -37.81 5.23
C LYS A 530 11.66 -36.75 4.12
N THR A 531 10.75 -36.76 3.14
CA THR A 531 10.77 -35.89 1.97
C THR A 531 9.46 -35.12 1.84
N TYR A 532 9.51 -33.81 1.70
CA TYR A 532 8.36 -32.99 1.39
C TYR A 532 8.25 -32.74 -0.12
N ASN A 533 7.17 -33.17 -0.73
CA ASN A 533 6.74 -32.73 -2.04
C ASN A 533 5.90 -31.46 -1.89
N ILE A 534 6.04 -30.51 -2.82
CA ILE A 534 5.27 -29.27 -2.82
C ILE A 534 4.23 -29.33 -3.94
N LEU A 535 2.95 -29.27 -3.52
CA LEU A 535 1.84 -29.07 -4.43
C LEU A 535 1.57 -27.57 -4.55
N LEU A 536 1.76 -27.02 -5.74
CA LEU A 536 1.45 -25.65 -6.11
C LEU A 536 0.16 -25.62 -6.92
N ALA A 537 -0.95 -25.28 -6.28
CA ALA A 537 -2.23 -25.07 -6.96
C ALA A 537 -2.37 -23.61 -7.32
N THR A 538 -2.61 -23.33 -8.60
CA THR A 538 -2.65 -21.98 -9.15
C THR A 538 -4.00 -21.68 -9.80
N GLU A 539 -4.48 -20.45 -9.65
CA GLU A 539 -5.65 -19.95 -10.34
C GLU A 539 -5.26 -18.82 -11.30
N GLN A 540 -5.79 -18.87 -12.53
CA GLN A 540 -5.43 -17.92 -13.59
C GLN A 540 -5.92 -16.52 -13.29
N ASN A 541 -5.05 -15.53 -13.36
CA ASN A 541 -5.45 -14.14 -13.30
C ASN A 541 -5.88 -13.66 -14.68
N THR A 542 -7.17 -13.42 -14.86
CA THR A 542 -7.76 -12.88 -16.10
C THR A 542 -8.31 -11.47 -15.90
N SER A 543 -7.87 -10.78 -14.86
CA SER A 543 -8.37 -9.47 -14.49
C SER A 543 -8.19 -8.44 -15.60
N LYS A 544 -9.21 -7.64 -15.80
CA LYS A 544 -9.19 -6.42 -16.60
C LYS A 544 -9.24 -5.24 -15.63
N TYR A 545 -8.42 -4.26 -15.86
CA TYR A 545 -8.38 -3.04 -15.06
C TYR A 545 -8.64 -1.85 -15.98
N LEU A 546 -9.46 -0.92 -15.48
CA LEU A 546 -9.69 0.40 -16.06
C LEU A 546 -9.29 1.42 -15.01
N GLY A 547 -8.32 2.27 -15.33
CA GLY A 547 -7.83 3.32 -14.45
C GLY A 547 -8.14 4.70 -15.01
N PHE A 548 -8.51 5.62 -14.10
CA PHE A 548 -8.61 7.05 -14.36
C PHE A 548 -7.69 7.77 -13.39
N GLY A 549 -6.91 8.71 -13.89
CA GLY A 549 -6.01 9.51 -13.09
C GLY A 549 -6.11 10.99 -13.45
N ILE A 550 -5.97 11.84 -12.43
CA ILE A 550 -5.76 13.29 -12.60
C ILE A 550 -4.40 13.58 -11.99
N GLY A 551 -3.53 14.26 -12.75
CA GLY A 551 -2.21 14.66 -12.30
C GLY A 551 -1.98 16.14 -12.57
N TYR A 552 -1.01 16.71 -11.86
CA TYR A 552 -0.51 18.06 -12.10
C TYR A 552 1.01 18.05 -12.09
N GLU A 553 1.59 18.67 -13.07
CA GLU A 553 3.02 18.95 -13.16
C GLU A 553 3.20 20.42 -13.54
N GLU A 554 4.14 21.11 -12.90
CA GLU A 554 4.31 22.55 -13.09
C GLU A 554 4.60 22.93 -14.56
N ARG A 555 5.34 22.08 -15.30
CA ARG A 555 5.71 22.31 -16.69
C ARG A 555 4.55 22.07 -17.66
N THR A 556 3.86 20.95 -17.52
CA THR A 556 2.80 20.50 -18.45
C THR A 556 1.39 20.87 -18.01
N GLY A 557 1.20 21.25 -16.73
CA GLY A 557 -0.10 21.61 -16.16
C GLY A 557 -0.92 20.39 -15.71
N ILE A 558 -2.23 20.56 -15.70
CA ILE A 558 -3.18 19.50 -15.35
C ILE A 558 -3.26 18.49 -16.50
N ARG A 559 -3.26 17.22 -16.16
CA ARG A 559 -3.39 16.11 -17.10
C ARG A 559 -4.38 15.05 -16.62
N PHE A 560 -5.07 14.45 -17.55
CA PHE A 560 -5.98 13.33 -17.36
C PHE A 560 -5.37 12.09 -17.99
N THR A 561 -5.42 10.98 -17.27
CA THR A 561 -4.90 9.69 -17.74
C THR A 561 -6.02 8.68 -17.71
N PHE A 562 -6.16 7.94 -18.80
CA PHE A 562 -7.01 6.78 -18.91
C PHE A 562 -6.14 5.58 -19.23
N GLU A 563 -6.32 4.49 -18.50
CA GLU A 563 -5.53 3.28 -18.67
C GLU A 563 -6.42 2.05 -18.69
N TYR A 564 -6.18 1.18 -19.66
CA TYR A 564 -6.73 -0.17 -19.74
C TYR A 564 -5.62 -1.19 -19.60
N GLN A 565 -5.77 -2.15 -18.68
CA GLN A 565 -4.85 -3.27 -18.55
C GLN A 565 -5.59 -4.61 -18.64
N LYS A 566 -4.99 -5.59 -19.28
CA LYS A 566 -5.44 -6.98 -19.31
C LYS A 566 -4.29 -7.89 -18.92
N LYS A 567 -4.42 -8.51 -17.75
CA LYS A 567 -3.45 -9.48 -17.24
C LYS A 567 -3.60 -10.82 -17.93
N ASN A 568 -2.51 -11.60 -17.97
CA ASN A 568 -2.44 -12.92 -18.59
C ASN A 568 -2.94 -12.90 -20.05
N PHE A 569 -2.53 -11.88 -20.79
CA PHE A 569 -2.92 -11.69 -22.19
C PHE A 569 -2.47 -12.88 -23.03
N LEU A 570 -3.34 -13.39 -23.91
CA LEU A 570 -3.12 -14.60 -24.72
C LEU A 570 -2.78 -15.87 -23.90
N ARG A 571 -3.18 -15.92 -22.60
CA ARG A 571 -2.84 -17.01 -21.67
C ARG A 571 -1.35 -17.20 -21.45
N THR A 572 -0.56 -16.19 -21.76
CA THR A 572 0.83 -16.07 -21.34
C THR A 572 0.88 -15.47 -19.94
N TYR A 573 2.02 -15.22 -19.39
CA TYR A 573 2.14 -14.50 -18.09
C TYR A 573 2.37 -12.99 -18.29
N SER A 574 2.03 -12.48 -19.46
CA SER A 574 2.25 -11.08 -19.85
C SER A 574 1.04 -10.22 -19.63
N THR A 575 1.26 -8.93 -19.48
CA THR A 575 0.23 -7.90 -19.36
C THR A 575 0.19 -7.05 -20.62
N PHE A 576 -0.99 -6.85 -21.18
CA PHE A 576 -1.25 -5.85 -22.20
C PHE A 576 -1.82 -4.61 -21.57
N SER A 577 -1.29 -3.43 -21.90
CA SER A 577 -1.81 -2.14 -21.44
C SER A 577 -1.99 -1.19 -22.63
N ALA A 578 -3.01 -0.35 -22.52
CA ALA A 578 -3.23 0.81 -23.40
C ALA A 578 -3.48 2.03 -22.52
N LEU A 579 -2.72 3.10 -22.73
CA LEU A 579 -2.76 4.33 -21.98
C LEU A 579 -3.00 5.51 -22.91
N VAL A 580 -3.89 6.42 -22.50
CA VAL A 580 -4.10 7.73 -23.14
C VAL A 580 -3.98 8.80 -22.06
N GLN A 581 -3.13 9.77 -22.31
CA GLN A 581 -2.90 10.91 -21.44
C GLN A 581 -3.15 12.20 -22.21
N VAL A 582 -3.94 13.09 -21.63
CA VAL A 582 -4.29 14.37 -22.23
C VAL A 582 -4.11 15.48 -21.21
N GLY A 583 -3.27 16.43 -21.50
CA GLY A 583 -3.02 17.61 -20.69
C GLY A 583 -3.07 18.89 -21.54
N LEU A 584 -2.84 20.03 -20.89
CA LEU A 584 -2.85 21.33 -21.55
C LEU A 584 -1.71 21.48 -22.57
N LYS A 585 -0.54 20.91 -22.27
CA LYS A 585 0.67 21.01 -23.07
C LYS A 585 1.21 19.65 -23.54
N GLU A 586 0.49 18.57 -23.25
CA GLU A 586 0.93 17.21 -23.48
C GLU A 586 -0.22 16.33 -23.93
N ARG A 587 0.02 15.51 -24.96
CA ARG A 587 -0.87 14.40 -25.37
C ARG A 587 0.00 13.19 -25.59
N ARG A 588 -0.37 12.05 -25.03
CA ARG A 588 0.36 10.78 -25.19
C ARG A 588 -0.59 9.63 -25.34
N GLY A 589 -0.32 8.80 -26.33
CA GLY A 589 -0.93 7.46 -26.49
C GLY A 589 0.16 6.41 -26.38
N GLU A 590 -0.08 5.33 -25.64
CA GLU A 590 0.88 4.24 -25.45
C GLU A 590 0.17 2.90 -25.46
N ILE A 591 0.71 1.93 -26.18
CA ILE A 591 0.34 0.53 -26.08
C ILE A 591 1.58 -0.22 -25.59
N SER A 592 1.43 -1.05 -24.56
CA SER A 592 2.53 -1.84 -24.03
C SER A 592 2.19 -3.31 -23.86
N TYR A 593 3.21 -4.14 -24.06
CA TYR A 593 3.20 -5.57 -23.79
C TYR A 593 4.34 -5.89 -22.83
N GLU A 594 4.00 -6.24 -21.60
CA GLU A 594 4.95 -6.45 -20.52
C GLU A 594 5.02 -7.90 -20.10
N THR A 595 6.23 -8.43 -20.03
CA THR A 595 6.53 -9.80 -19.61
C THR A 595 7.45 -9.78 -18.40
N PRO A 596 7.02 -10.29 -17.22
CA PRO A 596 7.85 -10.24 -16.01
C PRO A 596 9.07 -11.18 -16.04
N TYR A 597 9.08 -12.18 -16.96
CA TYR A 597 10.13 -13.19 -17.03
C TYR A 597 10.45 -13.53 -18.48
N VAL A 598 11.59 -13.05 -18.99
CA VAL A 598 12.06 -13.36 -20.34
C VAL A 598 12.85 -14.67 -20.32
N PHE A 599 12.49 -15.62 -21.18
CA PHE A 599 13.12 -16.94 -21.27
C PHE A 599 13.23 -17.68 -19.92
N GLY A 600 12.28 -17.40 -19.00
CA GLY A 600 12.29 -17.99 -17.66
C GLY A 600 13.42 -17.50 -16.76
N SER A 601 13.95 -16.33 -17.03
CA SER A 601 14.88 -15.60 -16.15
C SER A 601 14.16 -14.51 -15.38
N LYS A 602 14.79 -13.99 -14.32
CA LYS A 602 14.28 -12.84 -13.56
C LYS A 602 14.60 -11.50 -14.23
N VAL A 603 14.36 -11.46 -15.54
CA VAL A 603 14.46 -10.25 -16.38
C VAL A 603 13.06 -9.96 -16.89
N SER A 604 12.54 -8.77 -16.63
CA SER A 604 11.29 -8.32 -17.24
C SER A 604 11.58 -7.60 -18.55
N SER A 605 10.63 -7.72 -19.48
CA SER A 605 10.66 -7.07 -20.80
C SER A 605 9.40 -6.23 -20.97
N SER A 606 9.52 -5.09 -21.63
CA SER A 606 8.41 -4.19 -21.95
C SER A 606 8.59 -3.67 -23.37
N LEU A 607 7.76 -4.18 -24.29
CA LEU A 607 7.63 -3.64 -25.64
C LEU A 607 6.56 -2.56 -25.64
N LYS A 608 6.91 -1.35 -26.13
CA LYS A 608 6.03 -0.20 -26.17
C LYS A 608 5.96 0.40 -27.56
N ILE A 609 4.76 0.76 -27.97
CA ILE A 609 4.50 1.61 -29.14
C ILE A 609 3.79 2.85 -28.60
N TRP A 610 4.28 4.00 -28.95
CA TRP A 610 3.78 5.25 -28.38
C TRP A 610 3.82 6.39 -29.35
N GLU A 611 2.94 7.37 -29.14
CA GLU A 611 2.92 8.66 -29.77
C GLU A 611 2.78 9.73 -28.70
N GLU A 612 3.54 10.83 -28.84
CA GLU A 612 3.46 11.98 -27.94
C GLU A 612 3.53 13.29 -28.72
N ASN A 613 2.74 14.25 -28.28
CA ASN A 613 2.80 15.64 -28.71
C ASN A 613 2.98 16.50 -27.47
N GLU A 614 4.04 17.28 -27.44
CA GLU A 614 4.40 18.06 -26.26
C GLU A 614 4.87 19.46 -26.65
N LEU A 615 4.46 20.46 -25.83
CA LEU A 615 4.83 21.85 -25.94
C LEU A 615 5.84 22.21 -24.85
N TYR A 616 7.07 22.44 -25.26
CA TYR A 616 8.10 23.10 -24.47
C TYR A 616 8.05 24.63 -24.68
N ARG A 617 8.79 25.37 -23.88
CA ARG A 617 8.89 26.83 -24.10
C ARG A 617 9.52 27.17 -25.43
N SER A 618 10.59 26.48 -25.79
CA SER A 618 11.42 26.78 -26.97
C SER A 618 10.93 26.09 -28.22
N TYR A 619 10.13 25.01 -28.11
CA TYR A 619 9.68 24.23 -29.27
C TYR A 619 8.43 23.39 -28.93
N LYS A 620 7.74 23.02 -29.99
CA LYS A 620 6.68 22.02 -29.95
C LYS A 620 7.05 20.84 -30.88
N PHE A 621 6.80 19.63 -30.46
CA PHE A 621 7.09 18.49 -31.31
C PHE A 621 5.96 17.47 -31.31
N ASN A 622 5.93 16.68 -32.38
CA ASN A 622 5.22 15.40 -32.42
C ASN A 622 6.25 14.29 -32.61
N ARG A 623 6.13 13.23 -31.83
CA ARG A 623 7.04 12.09 -31.82
C ARG A 623 6.26 10.79 -31.69
N TYR A 624 6.62 9.81 -32.50
CA TYR A 624 6.10 8.44 -32.34
C TYR A 624 7.23 7.44 -32.45
N GLY A 625 7.08 6.30 -31.78
CA GLY A 625 8.17 5.33 -31.75
C GLY A 625 7.79 3.99 -31.17
N ILE A 626 8.79 3.12 -31.17
CA ILE A 626 8.77 1.80 -30.58
C ILE A 626 9.99 1.64 -29.70
N SER A 627 9.82 0.98 -28.56
CA SER A 627 10.93 0.67 -27.65
C SER A 627 10.76 -0.70 -27.02
N GLU A 628 11.85 -1.43 -26.93
CA GLU A 628 11.97 -2.66 -26.15
C GLU A 628 12.90 -2.40 -24.95
N SER A 629 12.43 -2.69 -23.76
CA SER A 629 13.17 -2.46 -22.53
C SER A 629 13.30 -3.74 -21.72
N LEU A 630 14.51 -4.02 -21.24
CA LEU A 630 14.82 -5.14 -20.36
C LEU A 630 15.22 -4.60 -18.99
N VAL A 631 14.59 -5.09 -17.93
CA VAL A 631 14.89 -4.72 -16.55
C VAL A 631 15.31 -5.94 -15.77
N LYS A 632 16.49 -5.86 -15.14
CA LYS A 632 17.02 -6.87 -14.22
C LYS A 632 17.18 -6.30 -12.84
N LYS A 633 16.41 -6.79 -11.87
CA LYS A 633 16.65 -6.48 -10.45
C LYS A 633 17.92 -7.17 -9.99
N LEU A 634 18.84 -6.40 -9.39
CA LEU A 634 20.08 -6.91 -8.80
C LEU A 634 19.88 -7.23 -7.32
N THR A 635 19.23 -6.31 -6.62
CA THR A 635 18.86 -6.43 -5.20
C THR A 635 17.45 -5.89 -4.98
N ASN A 636 16.97 -5.84 -3.75
CA ASN A 636 15.66 -5.26 -3.44
C ASN A 636 15.60 -3.74 -3.69
N ASP A 637 16.77 -3.08 -3.67
CA ASP A 637 16.93 -1.63 -3.77
C ASP A 637 17.64 -1.18 -5.06
N SER A 638 18.00 -2.12 -5.97
CA SER A 638 18.73 -1.77 -7.19
C SER A 638 18.35 -2.59 -8.41
N TYR A 639 18.35 -1.93 -9.58
CA TYR A 639 18.10 -2.58 -10.88
C TYR A 639 18.89 -1.93 -12.01
N ILE A 640 19.08 -2.69 -13.08
CA ILE A 640 19.60 -2.24 -14.37
C ILE A 640 18.46 -2.29 -15.37
N LEU A 641 18.36 -1.24 -16.18
CA LEU A 641 17.49 -1.15 -17.34
C LEU A 641 18.35 -1.00 -18.58
N SER A 642 18.05 -1.78 -19.62
CA SER A 642 18.62 -1.65 -20.95
C SER A 642 17.47 -1.53 -21.93
N SER A 643 17.50 -0.53 -22.84
CA SER A 643 16.45 -0.40 -23.85
C SER A 643 17.02 -0.04 -25.22
N LEU A 644 16.37 -0.59 -26.25
CA LEU A 644 16.53 -0.18 -27.64
C LEU A 644 15.27 0.57 -28.05
N SER A 645 15.41 1.77 -28.55
CA SER A 645 14.31 2.61 -28.99
C SER A 645 14.56 3.19 -30.37
N TRP A 646 13.52 3.17 -31.20
CA TRP A 646 13.46 3.92 -32.46
C TRP A 646 12.27 4.88 -32.38
N TYR A 647 12.49 6.11 -32.78
CA TYR A 647 11.42 7.11 -32.83
C TYR A 647 11.69 8.17 -33.89
N ARG A 648 10.60 8.63 -34.52
CA ARG A 648 10.59 9.73 -35.47
C ARG A 648 10.05 10.98 -34.78
N THR A 649 10.77 12.09 -34.91
CA THR A 649 10.42 13.38 -34.33
C THR A 649 10.19 14.40 -35.45
N LYS A 650 9.09 15.14 -35.34
CA LYS A 650 8.81 16.32 -36.19
C LYS A 650 8.65 17.54 -35.27
N LEU A 651 9.45 18.55 -35.47
CA LEU A 651 9.26 19.86 -34.86
C LEU A 651 8.05 20.51 -35.52
N LEU A 652 7.13 21.05 -34.68
CA LEU A 652 5.89 21.71 -35.18
C LEU A 652 5.98 23.22 -35.03
N ASP A 653 6.77 23.68 -34.06
CA ASP A 653 6.97 25.08 -33.75
C ASP A 653 8.33 25.25 -33.07
N LEU A 654 9.01 26.34 -33.34
CA LEU A 654 10.31 26.70 -32.77
C LEU A 654 10.27 28.17 -32.37
N SER A 655 10.39 28.46 -31.06
CA SER A 655 10.30 29.80 -30.49
C SER A 655 11.67 30.40 -30.19
N VAL A 656 12.78 29.82 -30.64
CA VAL A 656 14.13 30.39 -30.55
C VAL A 656 14.64 30.76 -31.91
N SER A 657 15.43 31.86 -31.99
CA SER A 657 16.02 32.34 -33.24
C SER A 657 17.06 31.36 -33.79
N SER A 658 17.24 31.34 -35.11
CA SER A 658 18.13 30.42 -35.82
C SER A 658 19.62 30.63 -35.56
N GLY A 659 19.99 31.60 -34.75
CA GLY A 659 21.39 31.94 -34.45
C GLY A 659 22.14 30.83 -33.71
N GLY A 660 22.54 29.76 -34.44
CA GLY A 660 23.43 28.72 -33.94
C GLY A 660 22.74 27.46 -33.43
N ILE A 661 21.56 27.18 -33.90
CA ILE A 661 20.94 25.84 -33.82
C ILE A 661 20.85 25.31 -35.27
N ASP A 662 21.38 24.13 -35.55
CA ASP A 662 21.05 23.42 -36.79
C ASP A 662 19.57 23.03 -36.70
N ILE A 663 18.72 23.89 -37.29
CA ILE A 663 17.28 23.68 -37.32
C ILE A 663 16.99 22.58 -38.31
N VAL A 664 16.62 21.44 -37.83
CA VAL A 664 16.11 20.36 -38.66
C VAL A 664 14.64 20.59 -38.90
N ASP A 665 14.32 21.27 -39.99
CA ASP A 665 12.92 21.58 -40.38
C ASP A 665 12.20 20.34 -40.98
N VAL A 666 12.92 19.26 -41.15
CA VAL A 666 12.40 17.96 -41.64
C VAL A 666 12.30 16.95 -40.48
N PRO A 667 11.33 16.03 -40.54
CA PRO A 667 11.27 14.95 -39.57
C PRO A 667 12.56 14.12 -39.58
N TYR A 668 13.04 13.73 -38.43
CA TYR A 668 14.25 12.94 -38.25
C TYR A 668 14.03 11.71 -37.38
N ASP A 669 14.83 10.70 -37.63
CA ASP A 669 14.79 9.43 -36.92
C ASP A 669 15.95 9.33 -35.93
N ILE A 670 15.63 8.84 -34.73
CA ILE A 670 16.63 8.49 -33.73
C ILE A 670 16.44 7.02 -33.35
N THR A 671 17.50 6.24 -33.52
CA THR A 671 17.60 4.93 -32.93
C THR A 671 18.69 4.95 -31.88
N ALA A 672 18.31 4.60 -30.64
CA ALA A 672 19.19 4.71 -29.49
C ALA A 672 19.19 3.47 -28.59
N LEU A 673 20.37 3.15 -28.06
CA LEU A 673 20.54 2.22 -26.95
C LEU A 673 20.66 3.03 -25.65
N ASN A 674 19.86 2.66 -24.67
CA ASN A 674 19.93 3.26 -23.33
C ASN A 674 20.32 2.20 -22.31
N PHE A 675 21.19 2.59 -21.36
CA PHE A 675 21.57 1.80 -20.20
C PHE A 675 21.38 2.66 -18.96
N SER A 676 20.58 2.16 -18.02
CA SER A 676 20.35 2.87 -16.76
C SER A 676 20.61 1.93 -15.59
N PHE A 677 21.21 2.48 -14.53
CA PHE A 677 21.36 1.83 -13.23
C PHE A 677 20.70 2.70 -12.18
N VAL A 678 19.85 2.12 -11.36
CA VAL A 678 19.15 2.80 -10.27
C VAL A 678 19.36 2.05 -8.98
N ARG A 679 19.67 2.79 -7.90
CA ARG A 679 19.73 2.28 -6.53
C ARG A 679 19.00 3.24 -5.59
N ASP A 680 17.90 2.76 -4.98
CA ASP A 680 17.08 3.53 -4.04
C ASP A 680 17.06 2.87 -2.66
N LYS A 681 17.73 3.52 -1.70
CA LYS A 681 17.80 3.12 -0.29
C LYS A 681 17.07 4.10 0.63
N ARG A 682 16.23 4.94 0.09
CA ARG A 682 15.42 5.87 0.88
C ARG A 682 14.36 5.09 1.66
N ASP A 683 14.04 5.58 2.85
CA ASP A 683 13.00 5.00 3.71
C ASP A 683 11.58 5.36 3.25
N ASP A 684 11.42 6.47 2.53
CA ASP A 684 10.17 6.94 1.93
C ASP A 684 10.50 7.58 0.57
N PRO A 685 9.80 7.24 -0.52
CA PRO A 685 10.11 7.81 -1.84
C PRO A 685 9.69 9.28 -1.97
N PHE A 686 8.71 9.76 -1.18
CA PHE A 686 8.15 11.13 -1.31
C PHE A 686 8.79 12.12 -0.34
N LEU A 687 8.95 11.75 0.92
CA LEU A 687 9.58 12.58 1.95
C LEU A 687 10.59 11.73 2.73
N PRO A 688 11.75 11.46 2.15
CA PRO A 688 12.74 10.59 2.77
C PRO A 688 13.37 11.25 3.99
N THR A 689 13.36 10.54 5.14
CA THR A 689 14.03 11.01 6.37
C THR A 689 15.47 10.53 6.46
N LYS A 690 15.79 9.44 5.77
CA LYS A 690 17.14 8.85 5.69
C LYS A 690 17.32 8.01 4.45
N GLY A 691 18.55 7.76 4.09
CA GLY A 691 18.91 6.90 2.98
C GLY A 691 19.50 7.67 1.81
N SER A 692 19.66 7.01 0.68
CA SER A 692 20.23 7.60 -0.53
C SER A 692 19.55 7.07 -1.79
N PHE A 693 19.55 7.89 -2.81
CA PHE A 693 19.15 7.54 -4.16
C PHE A 693 20.32 7.80 -5.10
N PHE A 694 20.60 6.86 -5.98
CA PHE A 694 21.59 7.01 -7.06
C PHE A 694 20.97 6.53 -8.36
N SER A 695 21.15 7.30 -9.41
CA SER A 695 20.78 6.92 -10.77
C SER A 695 21.85 7.34 -11.76
N THR A 696 22.07 6.53 -12.78
CA THR A 696 22.83 6.88 -13.95
C THR A 696 22.14 6.39 -15.20
N ASP A 697 22.27 7.14 -16.27
CA ASP A 697 21.64 6.89 -17.57
C ASP A 697 22.62 7.25 -18.68
N VAL A 698 22.80 6.34 -19.62
CA VAL A 698 23.66 6.52 -20.80
C VAL A 698 22.85 6.21 -22.03
N LYS A 699 22.76 7.14 -22.96
CA LYS A 699 22.06 7.02 -24.23
C LYS A 699 23.05 7.17 -25.41
N PHE A 700 23.08 6.16 -26.26
CA PHE A 700 23.88 6.14 -27.48
C PHE A 700 22.97 6.15 -28.70
N ALA A 701 23.13 7.12 -29.56
CA ALA A 701 22.52 7.17 -30.89
C ALA A 701 23.62 7.24 -31.95
N MET A 702 23.58 6.38 -32.95
CA MET A 702 24.59 6.28 -33.96
C MET A 702 24.01 5.93 -35.33
N PRO A 703 24.62 6.40 -36.44
CA PRO A 703 24.19 6.08 -37.81
C PRO A 703 24.12 4.59 -38.13
N ILE A 704 24.99 3.76 -37.54
CA ILE A 704 24.94 2.29 -37.68
C ILE A 704 23.64 1.68 -37.20
N LEU A 705 22.95 2.38 -36.30
CA LEU A 705 21.61 2.03 -35.83
C LEU A 705 20.49 2.68 -36.65
N ARG A 706 20.80 3.30 -37.79
CA ARG A 706 19.89 4.12 -38.62
C ARG A 706 19.33 5.33 -37.86
N SER A 707 20.19 6.02 -37.11
CA SER A 707 19.89 7.30 -36.49
C SER A 707 20.42 8.44 -37.35
N ASP A 708 19.61 9.48 -37.56
CA ASP A 708 20.03 10.67 -38.31
C ASP A 708 21.06 11.51 -37.53
N PHE A 709 21.08 11.36 -36.20
CA PHE A 709 22.02 12.04 -35.31
C PHE A 709 22.95 11.01 -34.64
N SER A 710 24.20 11.42 -34.42
CA SER A 710 25.19 10.66 -33.68
C SER A 710 25.53 11.40 -32.40
N PHE A 711 25.12 10.84 -31.23
CA PHE A 711 25.44 11.42 -29.95
C PHE A 711 25.54 10.40 -28.82
N LEU A 712 26.32 10.79 -27.83
CA LEU A 712 26.36 10.18 -26.50
C LEU A 712 25.77 11.18 -25.51
N ARG A 713 24.78 10.75 -24.75
CA ARG A 713 24.22 11.51 -23.62
C ARG A 713 24.37 10.71 -22.34
N PHE A 714 25.06 11.28 -21.40
CA PHE A 714 25.29 10.73 -20.06
C PHE A 714 24.63 11.59 -19.02
N ARG A 715 23.95 10.99 -18.06
CA ARG A 715 23.32 11.67 -16.92
C ARG A 715 23.52 10.83 -15.68
N TRP A 716 23.81 11.46 -14.56
CA TRP A 716 23.80 10.83 -13.27
C TRP A 716 23.27 11.75 -12.19
N GLY A 717 22.72 11.14 -11.13
CA GLY A 717 22.20 11.84 -9.98
C GLY A 717 22.48 11.08 -8.70
N TYR A 718 22.79 11.83 -7.66
CA TYR A 718 22.94 11.31 -6.30
C TYR A 718 22.18 12.20 -5.32
N GLN A 719 21.37 11.59 -4.48
CA GLN A 719 20.66 12.24 -3.38
C GLN A 719 20.98 11.52 -2.08
N LYS A 720 21.21 12.28 -1.02
CA LYS A 720 21.41 11.78 0.34
C LYS A 720 20.47 12.52 1.28
N ASN A 721 19.75 11.76 2.10
CA ASN A 721 18.89 12.29 3.14
C ASN A 721 19.40 11.76 4.48
N THR A 722 19.48 12.66 5.47
CA THR A 722 19.89 12.32 6.82
C THR A 722 19.10 13.12 7.82
N ARG A 723 18.85 12.53 8.97
CA ARG A 723 18.27 13.29 10.08
C ARG A 723 19.29 14.30 10.58
N PHE A 724 18.84 15.53 10.68
CA PHE A 724 19.64 16.69 11.08
C PHE A 724 18.93 17.34 12.27
N PHE A 725 19.67 17.66 13.32
CA PHE A 725 19.04 17.90 14.60
C PHE A 725 17.96 16.85 14.92
N LYS A 726 17.21 16.96 16.00
CA LYS A 726 16.33 15.87 16.45
C LYS A 726 15.15 15.57 15.53
N ASN A 727 14.61 16.56 14.82
CA ASN A 727 13.42 16.43 13.99
C ASN A 727 13.55 17.01 12.57
N GLY A 728 14.70 17.54 12.22
CA GLY A 728 14.98 18.06 10.88
C GLY A 728 15.45 16.97 9.93
N ILE A 729 15.26 17.19 8.66
CA ILE A 729 15.78 16.35 7.57
C ILE A 729 16.71 17.24 6.77
N PHE A 730 17.96 16.83 6.60
CA PHE A 730 18.88 17.47 5.67
C PHE A 730 18.97 16.62 4.41
N SER A 731 18.70 17.25 3.27
CA SER A 731 18.73 16.65 1.95
C SER A 731 19.78 17.33 1.10
N PHE A 732 20.61 16.55 0.47
CA PHE A 732 21.62 16.98 -0.49
C PHE A 732 21.41 16.24 -1.80
N SER A 733 21.39 16.94 -2.93
CA SER A 733 21.25 16.36 -4.26
C SER A 733 22.24 16.96 -5.24
N VAL A 734 22.87 16.08 -6.02
CA VAL A 734 23.71 16.44 -7.16
C VAL A 734 23.15 15.75 -8.39
N ARG A 735 23.01 16.50 -9.48
CA ARG A 735 22.56 15.97 -10.77
C ARG A 735 23.37 16.62 -11.89
N ASN A 736 24.04 15.79 -12.65
CA ASN A 736 24.89 16.22 -13.74
C ASN A 736 24.52 15.48 -15.01
N GLY A 737 24.68 16.16 -16.13
CA GLY A 737 24.44 15.61 -17.45
C GLY A 737 25.43 16.18 -18.46
N PHE A 738 25.88 15.34 -19.38
CA PHE A 738 26.76 15.69 -20.48
C PHE A 738 26.25 15.05 -21.76
N ALA A 739 26.31 15.77 -22.85
CA ALA A 739 25.99 15.27 -24.17
C ALA A 739 27.08 15.76 -25.14
N THR A 740 27.30 15.03 -26.20
CA THR A 740 28.17 15.47 -27.30
C THR A 740 27.56 16.67 -28.03
N ASN A 741 28.35 17.37 -28.87
CA ASN A 741 27.93 18.65 -29.43
C ASN A 741 26.79 18.55 -30.48
N ASP A 742 26.60 17.41 -31.11
CA ASP A 742 25.62 17.22 -32.20
C ASP A 742 24.24 16.77 -31.73
N VAL A 743 23.80 17.21 -30.56
CA VAL A 743 22.52 16.77 -29.94
C VAL A 743 21.38 17.66 -30.44
N PRO A 744 20.33 17.10 -31.09
CA PRO A 744 19.15 17.90 -31.48
C PRO A 744 18.47 18.54 -30.27
N ILE A 745 17.80 19.67 -30.46
CA ILE A 745 17.17 20.42 -29.35
C ILE A 745 16.28 19.57 -28.44
N THR A 746 15.57 18.59 -28.99
CA THR A 746 14.69 17.70 -28.26
C THR A 746 15.42 16.72 -27.32
N GLU A 747 16.74 16.61 -27.43
CA GLU A 747 17.59 15.74 -26.61
C GLU A 747 18.53 16.53 -25.69
N ARG A 748 18.56 17.87 -25.79
CA ARG A 748 19.33 18.75 -24.89
C ARG A 748 18.78 18.74 -23.47
N PHE A 749 19.59 19.20 -22.54
CA PHE A 749 19.18 19.42 -21.17
C PHE A 749 18.45 20.75 -21.03
N PHE A 750 17.35 20.74 -20.26
CA PHE A 750 16.60 21.90 -19.84
C PHE A 750 16.47 21.87 -18.31
N GLY A 751 16.33 23.01 -17.68
CA GLY A 751 16.19 23.13 -16.24
C GLY A 751 15.60 24.47 -15.81
N GLY A 752 15.32 24.57 -14.53
CA GLY A 752 14.50 25.57 -13.89
C GLY A 752 13.21 24.94 -13.37
N GLY A 753 12.55 25.55 -12.42
CA GLY A 753 11.31 25.07 -11.81
C GLY A 753 11.52 24.26 -10.55
N SER A 754 10.41 23.78 -9.99
CA SER A 754 10.33 23.16 -8.65
C SER A 754 11.22 21.95 -8.44
N THR A 755 11.52 21.20 -9.50
CA THR A 755 12.27 19.92 -9.40
C THR A 755 13.75 20.04 -9.73
N THR A 756 14.23 21.19 -10.24
CA THR A 756 15.61 21.34 -10.68
C THR A 756 16.31 22.51 -10.00
N PHE A 757 16.11 23.74 -10.49
CA PHE A 757 16.66 24.97 -9.94
C PHE A 757 15.51 25.94 -9.69
N ARG A 758 15.16 26.14 -8.43
CA ARG A 758 13.97 26.91 -8.02
C ARG A 758 14.12 28.42 -8.16
N GLY A 759 15.35 28.91 -8.45
CA GLY A 759 15.60 30.31 -8.70
C GLY A 759 15.04 30.86 -10.02
N THR A 760 14.52 30.00 -10.91
CA THR A 760 13.96 30.39 -12.21
C THR A 760 12.68 29.61 -12.51
N ARG A 761 11.85 30.16 -13.43
CA ARG A 761 10.69 29.42 -13.97
C ARG A 761 11.15 28.17 -14.73
N ASN A 762 10.19 27.27 -14.99
CA ASN A 762 10.46 26.05 -15.74
C ASN A 762 11.21 26.33 -17.05
N ASP A 763 12.25 25.52 -17.30
CA ASP A 763 13.12 25.49 -18.47
C ASP A 763 14.03 26.75 -18.68
N LYS A 764 13.92 27.82 -17.87
CA LYS A 764 14.67 29.08 -18.03
C LYS A 764 16.05 29.12 -17.37
N LEU A 765 16.59 27.99 -16.94
CA LEU A 765 17.98 27.88 -16.51
C LEU A 765 18.91 27.76 -17.74
N GLY A 766 20.02 28.44 -17.75
CA GLY A 766 20.98 28.41 -18.86
C GLY A 766 20.90 29.60 -19.79
N SER A 767 21.41 29.48 -21.01
CA SER A 767 21.43 30.53 -22.02
C SER A 767 20.04 30.71 -22.62
N LEU A 768 19.60 31.99 -22.69
CA LEU A 768 18.33 32.38 -23.29
C LEU A 768 18.60 33.07 -24.64
N ASP A 769 17.66 32.91 -25.53
CA ASP A 769 17.61 33.65 -26.79
C ASP A 769 17.44 35.15 -26.52
N SER A 770 18.28 35.98 -27.12
CA SER A 770 18.28 37.41 -26.92
C SER A 770 17.05 38.12 -27.51
N GLU A 771 16.41 37.55 -28.54
CA GLU A 771 15.24 38.12 -29.20
C GLU A 771 13.95 37.68 -28.54
N THR A 772 13.83 36.39 -28.25
CA THR A 772 12.58 35.80 -27.75
C THR A 772 12.57 35.59 -26.22
N GLY A 773 13.75 35.60 -25.59
CA GLY A 773 13.91 35.27 -24.17
C GLY A 773 13.62 33.80 -23.81
N GLU A 774 13.52 32.91 -24.81
CA GLU A 774 13.26 31.48 -24.57
C GLU A 774 14.57 30.66 -24.51
N PRO A 775 14.60 29.53 -23.77
CA PRO A 775 15.84 28.81 -23.50
C PRO A 775 16.31 27.97 -24.70
N TYR A 776 17.60 28.03 -25.00
CA TYR A 776 18.23 27.14 -26.00
C TYR A 776 18.41 25.69 -25.53
N GLY A 777 18.30 25.42 -24.21
CA GLY A 777 18.83 24.19 -23.62
C GLY A 777 20.35 24.12 -23.72
N GLY A 778 20.92 22.98 -23.35
CA GLY A 778 22.38 22.80 -23.42
C GLY A 778 22.82 21.37 -23.39
N ASN A 779 24.12 21.17 -23.68
CA ASN A 779 24.75 19.86 -23.71
C ASN A 779 25.41 19.49 -22.37
N ALA A 780 25.53 20.46 -21.44
CA ALA A 780 25.99 20.19 -20.09
C ALA A 780 25.04 20.75 -19.03
N LEU A 781 24.75 19.95 -18.01
CA LEU A 781 23.88 20.27 -16.88
C LEU A 781 24.66 20.04 -15.59
N LEU A 782 24.74 21.05 -14.74
CA LEU A 782 25.27 20.94 -13.37
C LEU A 782 24.25 21.49 -12.39
N LEU A 783 23.77 20.65 -11.44
CA LEU A 783 22.81 21.00 -10.41
C LEU A 783 23.23 20.49 -9.05
N PHE A 784 23.15 21.35 -8.05
CA PHE A 784 23.37 21.06 -6.65
C PHE A 784 22.23 21.66 -5.84
N ASN A 785 21.54 20.85 -5.06
CA ASN A 785 20.44 21.31 -4.22
C ASN A 785 20.70 20.92 -2.77
N LEU A 786 20.48 21.84 -1.88
CA LEU A 786 20.54 21.67 -0.44
C LEU A 786 19.17 22.04 0.14
N GLU A 787 18.63 21.23 1.01
CA GLU A 787 17.36 21.52 1.68
C GLU A 787 17.41 21.04 3.13
N ALA A 788 16.99 21.88 4.06
CA ALA A 788 16.73 21.54 5.44
C ALA A 788 15.23 21.67 5.70
N THR A 789 14.58 20.54 5.98
CA THR A 789 13.13 20.44 6.20
C THR A 789 12.83 20.17 7.65
N PHE A 790 11.91 20.92 8.27
CA PHE A 790 11.53 20.80 9.67
C PHE A 790 10.02 20.67 9.80
N PRO A 791 9.51 19.86 10.75
CA PRO A 791 8.07 19.73 10.96
C PRO A 791 7.47 21.07 11.44
N LEU A 792 6.40 21.51 10.78
CA LEU A 792 5.68 22.72 11.11
C LEU A 792 4.49 22.39 12.03
N ASN A 793 4.74 22.34 13.33
CA ASN A 793 3.74 22.02 14.33
C ASN A 793 2.86 23.22 14.78
N LEU A 794 2.79 24.26 13.96
CA LEU A 794 2.05 25.51 14.26
C LEU A 794 0.53 25.37 14.14
N ILE A 795 0.09 24.56 13.20
CA ILE A 795 -1.31 24.37 12.84
C ILE A 795 -1.67 22.91 13.14
N PRO A 796 -2.91 22.56 13.50
CA PRO A 796 -3.31 21.17 13.71
C PRO A 796 -3.45 20.41 12.38
N VAL A 797 -2.52 20.65 11.45
CA VAL A 797 -2.36 19.90 10.20
C VAL A 797 -1.25 18.91 10.43
N GLN A 798 -1.62 17.65 10.34
CA GLN A 798 -0.68 16.55 10.47
C GLN A 798 0.23 16.52 9.24
N ASP A 799 1.51 16.20 9.42
CA ASP A 799 2.48 16.04 8.33
C ASP A 799 2.76 17.31 7.49
N LEU A 800 2.69 18.48 8.12
CA LEU A 800 3.11 19.75 7.53
C LEU A 800 4.54 20.10 7.96
N TYR A 801 5.37 20.51 6.99
CA TYR A 801 6.77 20.88 7.20
C TYR A 801 7.07 22.22 6.53
N TYR A 802 8.06 22.95 7.07
CA TYR A 802 8.70 24.05 6.37
C TYR A 802 10.10 23.66 5.92
N ALA A 803 10.55 24.22 4.81
CA ALA A 803 11.86 23.97 4.25
C ALA A 803 12.62 25.27 4.04
N VAL A 804 13.94 25.21 4.22
CA VAL A 804 14.89 26.25 3.81
C VAL A 804 15.81 25.59 2.82
N PHE A 805 16.04 26.21 1.67
CA PHE A 805 16.84 25.60 0.63
C PHE A 805 17.80 26.56 -0.05
N ALA A 806 18.83 26.00 -0.66
CA ALA A 806 19.77 26.67 -1.53
C ALA A 806 20.01 25.80 -2.77
N ASP A 807 19.83 26.38 -3.94
CA ASP A 807 20.04 25.71 -5.22
C ASP A 807 21.19 26.40 -5.95
N PHE A 808 22.07 25.57 -6.54
CA PHE A 808 23.20 25.99 -7.33
C PHE A 808 23.18 25.22 -8.65
N GLY A 809 23.44 25.86 -9.75
CA GLY A 809 23.56 25.18 -11.02
C GLY A 809 23.45 26.02 -12.23
N ASN A 810 23.72 25.43 -13.37
CA ASN A 810 23.56 26.04 -14.67
C ASN A 810 23.41 24.97 -15.75
N ILE A 811 22.92 25.40 -16.90
CA ILE A 811 22.92 24.65 -18.16
C ILE A 811 23.83 25.40 -19.12
N TYR A 812 24.84 24.68 -19.62
CA TYR A 812 25.82 25.22 -20.56
C TYR A 812 25.52 24.71 -21.96
N ARG A 813 25.63 25.59 -22.94
CA ARG A 813 25.38 25.24 -24.34
C ARG A 813 26.34 24.14 -24.81
N TYR A 814 27.63 24.30 -24.44
CA TYR A 814 28.69 23.32 -24.70
C TYR A 814 29.44 22.95 -23.38
N ALA A 815 30.06 21.78 -23.35
CA ALA A 815 30.77 21.32 -22.15
C ALA A 815 32.01 22.11 -21.79
N ASP A 816 32.68 22.74 -22.76
CA ASP A 816 33.85 23.62 -22.61
C ASP A 816 33.52 25.00 -22.02
N GLU A 817 32.24 25.36 -22.01
CA GLU A 817 31.76 26.61 -21.38
C GLU A 817 31.59 26.48 -19.85
N ILE A 818 31.80 25.29 -19.30
CA ILE A 818 31.61 25.04 -17.85
C ILE A 818 32.57 25.91 -17.06
N SER A 819 32.00 26.80 -16.25
CA SER A 819 32.75 27.71 -15.38
C SER A 819 32.07 27.84 -14.02
N ILE A 820 32.84 27.78 -12.95
CA ILE A 820 32.33 27.97 -11.58
C ILE A 820 31.76 29.40 -11.41
N GLY A 821 32.34 30.39 -12.11
CA GLY A 821 31.87 31.76 -12.08
C GLY A 821 30.46 31.97 -12.67
N ASN A 822 30.02 31.06 -13.53
CA ASN A 822 28.73 31.16 -14.24
C ASN A 822 27.64 30.29 -13.56
N ILE A 823 27.91 29.69 -12.37
CA ILE A 823 26.93 28.91 -11.62
C ILE A 823 25.90 29.86 -11.01
N GLN A 824 24.65 29.74 -11.37
CA GLN A 824 23.54 30.45 -10.76
C GLN A 824 23.30 29.97 -9.35
N LYS A 825 22.87 30.87 -8.47
CA LYS A 825 22.64 30.62 -7.04
C LYS A 825 21.26 31.13 -6.65
N ALA A 826 20.50 30.34 -5.95
CA ALA A 826 19.21 30.73 -5.41
C ALA A 826 19.05 30.23 -3.97
N ILE A 827 18.32 31.01 -3.19
CA ILE A 827 17.90 30.65 -1.83
C ILE A 827 16.40 30.76 -1.71
N GLY A 828 15.79 30.02 -0.82
CA GLY A 828 14.34 30.10 -0.69
C GLY A 828 13.78 29.41 0.53
N LEU A 829 12.46 29.60 0.66
CA LEU A 829 11.63 29.00 1.70
C LEU A 829 10.52 28.16 1.04
N GLY A 830 10.14 27.08 1.67
CA GLY A 830 9.09 26.21 1.16
C GLY A 830 8.18 25.66 2.26
N LEU A 831 7.01 25.22 1.84
CA LEU A 831 6.10 24.42 2.64
C LEU A 831 5.96 23.03 1.99
N ARG A 832 5.89 21.99 2.83
CA ARG A 832 5.73 20.61 2.43
C ARG A 832 4.56 20.00 3.19
N LEU A 833 3.52 19.56 2.47
CA LEU A 833 2.39 18.84 3.06
C LEU A 833 2.42 17.40 2.55
N LYS A 834 2.73 16.45 3.41
CA LYS A 834 2.69 15.02 3.05
C LYS A 834 1.24 14.54 3.03
N SER A 835 0.85 13.96 1.91
CA SER A 835 -0.47 13.38 1.70
C SER A 835 -0.37 11.92 1.24
N SER A 836 -1.50 11.23 1.13
CA SER A 836 -1.56 9.85 0.60
C SER A 836 -1.18 9.75 -0.89
N ILE A 837 -1.24 10.86 -1.63
CA ILE A 837 -0.92 10.93 -3.07
C ILE A 837 0.49 11.51 -3.33
N GLY A 838 1.25 11.83 -2.28
CA GLY A 838 2.58 12.44 -2.36
C GLY A 838 2.72 13.70 -1.54
N VAL A 839 3.80 14.43 -1.74
CA VAL A 839 4.09 15.70 -1.07
C VAL A 839 3.61 16.86 -1.94
N LEU A 840 2.77 17.73 -1.37
CA LEU A 840 2.46 19.02 -1.94
C LEU A 840 3.53 20.02 -1.49
N SER A 841 4.21 20.63 -2.44
CA SER A 841 5.26 21.63 -2.18
C SER A 841 4.84 23.00 -2.71
N PHE A 842 5.13 24.03 -1.91
CA PHE A 842 5.00 25.44 -2.27
C PHE A 842 6.33 26.12 -1.96
N ASP A 843 7.01 26.63 -2.96
CA ASP A 843 8.32 27.21 -2.82
C ASP A 843 8.33 28.67 -3.30
N ILE A 844 9.05 29.51 -2.56
CA ILE A 844 9.42 30.87 -2.94
C ILE A 844 10.93 30.94 -2.95
N ALA A 845 11.52 31.24 -4.10
CA ALA A 845 12.95 31.32 -4.29
C ALA A 845 13.38 32.72 -4.75
N TYR A 846 14.52 33.16 -4.28
CA TYR A 846 15.21 34.35 -4.72
C TYR A 846 16.49 33.97 -5.44
N ASN A 847 16.59 34.35 -6.72
CA ASN A 847 17.79 34.17 -7.51
C ASN A 847 18.79 35.29 -7.17
N ILE A 848 19.98 34.93 -6.71
CA ILE A 848 21.04 35.88 -6.30
C ILE A 848 21.69 36.51 -7.53
N GLU A 849 21.85 35.75 -8.60
CA GLU A 849 22.41 36.19 -9.87
C GLU A 849 21.31 36.88 -10.69
N ARG A 850 21.26 38.22 -10.63
CA ARG A 850 20.27 38.99 -11.39
C ARG A 850 20.61 38.98 -12.90
N ARG A 851 19.63 38.52 -13.69
CA ARG A 851 19.63 38.71 -15.15
C ARG A 851 18.54 39.70 -15.51
N GLU A 852 18.80 40.66 -16.36
CA GLU A 852 17.86 41.73 -16.71
C GLU A 852 16.52 41.23 -17.25
N SER A 853 16.52 40.06 -17.89
CA SER A 853 15.31 39.45 -18.49
C SER A 853 14.52 38.49 -17.59
N VAL A 854 14.96 38.24 -16.34
CA VAL A 854 14.33 37.22 -15.47
C VAL A 854 13.97 37.82 -14.11
N SER A 855 12.72 37.59 -13.64
CA SER A 855 12.31 37.95 -12.28
C SER A 855 13.24 37.33 -11.24
N PRO A 856 13.76 38.12 -10.28
CA PRO A 856 14.60 37.59 -9.21
C PRO A 856 13.83 36.69 -8.24
N ILE A 857 12.50 36.74 -8.23
CA ILE A 857 11.65 35.92 -7.37
C ILE A 857 10.86 34.95 -8.25
N ALA A 858 10.90 33.66 -7.87
CA ALA A 858 10.13 32.62 -8.51
C ALA A 858 9.23 31.91 -7.46
N PHE A 859 8.01 31.55 -7.90
CA PHE A 859 7.03 30.80 -7.12
C PHE A 859 6.80 29.45 -7.79
N HIS A 860 6.82 28.38 -7.01
CA HIS A 860 6.62 27.04 -7.52
C HIS A 860 5.57 26.27 -6.72
N ILE A 861 4.81 25.45 -7.43
CA ILE A 861 3.86 24.49 -6.85
C ILE A 861 4.21 23.13 -7.42
N GLY A 862 4.47 22.16 -6.56
CA GLY A 862 4.78 20.79 -6.95
C GLY A 862 3.90 19.77 -6.26
N ILE A 863 3.68 18.64 -6.93
CA ILE A 863 3.03 17.45 -6.36
C ILE A 863 3.94 16.26 -6.64
N GLY A 864 4.32 15.51 -5.59
CA GLY A 864 5.18 14.34 -5.71
C GLY A 864 6.48 14.47 -4.93
N ASN A 865 7.59 14.03 -5.54
CA ASN A 865 8.92 14.16 -4.94
C ASN A 865 9.48 15.56 -5.20
N VAL A 866 10.17 16.13 -4.22
CA VAL A 866 10.77 17.47 -4.34
C VAL A 866 12.07 17.44 -5.15
N PHE A 867 12.76 16.28 -5.22
CA PHE A 867 14.02 16.09 -5.95
C PHE A 867 13.94 14.87 -6.88
#